data_75cb5d525694c83655aa1d3ebaab3722
#
_entry.id   75cb5d525694c83655aa1d3ebaab3722
#
_cell.length_a   1.000
_cell.length_b   1.000
_cell.length_c   1.000
_cell.angle_alpha   90.00
_cell.angle_beta   90.00
_cell.angle_gamma   90.00
#
_symmetry.space_group_name_H-M   'P 1'
#
loop_
_entity.id
_entity.type
_entity.pdbx_description
1 polymer ?
#
loop_
_entity_poly.entity_id
_entity_poly.type
_entity_poly.pdbx_seq_one_letter_code
_entity_poly.pdbx_strand_id
1 'polypeptide(L)'
;MQDCVNQLLNAINEYDPSNIESVNRLRDLVCICSDNTQLKQDSFVASLLYTASQKMRVFGYNMLNHFHENPSTSSGIIDDICDDAIKGLYRSKVNANNILDRTQKEVIDMFQNISPRRLLVSAPTSYGKTFLMREIVFLNRLRYKTILLVFPTVALLQENARSMNRFVQENNLSYNIIKNVDTELDLDQSNIFVFTPERVLQLIATYPNIKIDFFFFDEIYKIDEDYCSDSIDEKHDEIQSNKSEDFLNANRGKTFRIALYLLSKMVPEYYLAGPNLNKDKFGLGIRRYLELKHISVKEINFEPTLRITVEAHSSKIVEKAPCCLPQSTTALAKLDPRVNDKIRGVVNYIDEQKYGKTLLYCTTPGKAIEYASKLAEAHVADEPYKFSTDFEEFIEHIRHEYNIDGSVDEWSLIKVLRKGFGMHHGKLPKYIQQEILDQFDKGAFDILFCTSTIVEGVNTDAQNMIILNSSKGSEKLTPFDIKNIKGRAGRYYHCFIGRVFYMHKELLEIENSDDIALNFATYSNAELGAIDIDNADIDDLTENNRQLKRFRDEQARGYLLPYEVFIKNRMVKKEDQEKLLQTIIQPSEFSRFTMLINRPVNVQDFLTYNWLKKILECFNRAGLIDDYTVKKYNAVGLGYREEGFLGILRYELKRHQSKDNAYSNAFKTMKDIVEHKIPKLLSLFESIMVYAGYIKGYDMDTFSLSKVKRYYETGVKSSFGEQLVEYGYPIDAIRRIEKEHPYLLHFDFEDSLEYCKNHLPKLCEGLDNYEEKLLKKFISNYK
;
A
#
# COMPACT_ATOMS: atom_id res chain seq x y z
N MET A 1 33.16 -8.02 -25.95
CA MET A 1 33.45 -8.76 -24.71
C MET A 1 34.75 -8.30 -24.05
N GLN A 2 35.91 -8.42 -24.70
CA GLN A 2 37.22 -8.05 -24.11
C GLN A 2 37.31 -6.57 -23.69
N ASP A 3 36.68 -5.68 -24.44
CA ASP A 3 36.61 -4.25 -24.11
C ASP A 3 35.81 -3.97 -22.80
N CYS A 4 34.69 -4.68 -22.58
CA CYS A 4 33.90 -4.57 -21.36
C CYS A 4 34.67 -5.05 -20.11
N VAL A 5 35.44 -6.13 -20.24
CA VAL A 5 36.28 -6.65 -19.16
C VAL A 5 37.42 -5.69 -18.81
N ASN A 6 38.05 -5.09 -19.83
CA ASN A 6 39.10 -4.06 -19.60
C ASN A 6 38.54 -2.81 -18.93
N GLN A 7 37.32 -2.38 -19.32
CA GLN A 7 36.64 -1.26 -18.68
C GLN A 7 36.28 -1.58 -17.23
N LEU A 8 35.84 -2.81 -16.91
CA LEU A 8 35.55 -3.24 -15.55
C LEU A 8 36.82 -3.21 -14.69
N LEU A 9 37.93 -3.75 -15.19
CA LEU A 9 39.21 -3.71 -14.48
C LEU A 9 39.68 -2.27 -14.18
N ASN A 10 39.58 -1.37 -15.18
CA ASN A 10 39.95 0.03 -15.02
C ASN A 10 39.03 0.71 -14.01
N ALA A 11 37.70 0.47 -14.07
CA ALA A 11 36.76 1.07 -13.14
C ALA A 11 36.98 0.57 -11.68
N ILE A 12 37.41 -0.68 -11.50
CA ILE A 12 37.78 -1.19 -10.17
C ILE A 12 39.02 -0.43 -9.64
N ASN A 13 40.04 -0.23 -10.49
CA ASN A 13 41.28 0.48 -10.08
C ASN A 13 41.04 1.96 -9.77
N GLU A 14 40.17 2.62 -10.56
CA GLU A 14 39.84 4.05 -10.44
C GLU A 14 38.71 4.33 -9.44
N TYR A 15 38.16 3.31 -8.77
CA TYR A 15 37.00 3.46 -7.90
C TYR A 15 37.26 4.39 -6.73
N ASP A 16 36.49 5.48 -6.66
CA ASP A 16 36.43 6.42 -5.56
C ASP A 16 34.99 6.47 -4.97
N PRO A 17 34.79 6.00 -3.73
CA PRO A 17 33.48 6.00 -3.07
C PRO A 17 32.92 7.41 -2.79
N SER A 18 33.70 8.45 -2.87
CA SER A 18 33.26 9.84 -2.71
C SER A 18 32.77 10.47 -4.02
N ASN A 19 33.11 9.88 -5.17
CA ASN A 19 32.73 10.36 -6.49
C ASN A 19 31.57 9.54 -7.05
N ILE A 20 30.40 10.17 -7.16
CA ILE A 20 29.17 9.51 -7.63
C ILE A 20 29.28 8.96 -9.07
N GLU A 21 30.05 9.62 -9.95
CA GLU A 21 30.26 9.15 -11.31
C GLU A 21 31.11 7.87 -11.32
N SER A 22 32.16 7.81 -10.50
CA SER A 22 32.98 6.61 -10.32
C SER A 22 32.16 5.44 -9.76
N VAL A 23 31.31 5.70 -8.75
CA VAL A 23 30.41 4.70 -8.17
C VAL A 23 29.41 4.17 -9.20
N ASN A 24 28.76 5.05 -9.96
CA ASN A 24 27.80 4.66 -10.98
C ASN A 24 28.45 3.90 -12.13
N ARG A 25 29.65 4.34 -12.58
CA ARG A 25 30.38 3.65 -13.65
C ARG A 25 30.73 2.21 -13.25
N LEU A 26 31.23 1.99 -12.04
CA LEU A 26 31.56 0.65 -11.56
C LEU A 26 30.29 -0.20 -11.40
N ARG A 27 29.20 0.35 -10.83
CA ARG A 27 27.90 -0.32 -10.75
C ARG A 27 27.40 -0.78 -12.12
N ASP A 28 27.44 0.10 -13.12
CA ASP A 28 26.93 -0.18 -14.47
C ASP A 28 27.71 -1.35 -15.10
N LEU A 29 29.01 -1.34 -14.99
CA LEU A 29 29.87 -2.40 -15.52
C LEU A 29 29.66 -3.73 -14.78
N VAL A 30 29.53 -3.70 -13.46
CA VAL A 30 29.21 -4.90 -12.67
C VAL A 30 27.87 -5.48 -13.11
N CYS A 31 26.82 -4.66 -13.23
CA CYS A 31 25.51 -5.11 -13.65
C CYS A 31 25.53 -5.72 -15.07
N ILE A 32 26.21 -5.07 -16.03
CA ILE A 32 26.30 -5.53 -17.41
C ILE A 32 27.06 -6.86 -17.53
N CYS A 33 28.23 -6.96 -16.85
CA CYS A 33 29.03 -8.19 -16.89
C CYS A 33 28.33 -9.34 -16.15
N SER A 34 27.61 -9.07 -15.08
CA SER A 34 26.86 -10.08 -14.32
C SER A 34 25.60 -10.57 -15.03
N ASP A 35 24.94 -9.71 -15.82
CA ASP A 35 23.76 -10.08 -16.63
C ASP A 35 24.13 -10.97 -17.84
N ASN A 36 25.38 -10.88 -18.29
CA ASN A 36 25.90 -11.68 -19.38
C ASN A 36 26.40 -13.06 -18.88
N THR A 37 25.63 -14.12 -19.20
CA THR A 37 25.93 -15.49 -18.77
C THR A 37 27.30 -16.01 -19.21
N GLN A 38 27.79 -15.63 -20.40
CA GLN A 38 29.11 -16.06 -20.90
C GLN A 38 30.24 -15.38 -20.13
N LEU A 39 30.11 -14.07 -19.86
CA LEU A 39 31.10 -13.33 -19.07
C LEU A 39 31.14 -13.80 -17.62
N LYS A 40 29.99 -14.05 -17.02
CA LYS A 40 29.87 -14.52 -15.64
C LYS A 40 30.52 -15.89 -15.41
N GLN A 41 30.54 -16.75 -16.39
CA GLN A 41 31.16 -18.09 -16.31
C GLN A 41 32.68 -18.06 -16.43
N ASP A 42 33.27 -16.97 -16.94
CA ASP A 42 34.72 -16.81 -16.99
C ASP A 42 35.28 -16.57 -15.58
N SER A 43 36.25 -17.39 -15.15
CA SER A 43 36.79 -17.33 -13.77
C SER A 43 37.50 -16.03 -13.45
N PHE A 44 38.14 -15.37 -14.45
CA PHE A 44 38.76 -14.08 -14.26
C PHE A 44 37.73 -12.98 -14.08
N VAL A 45 36.69 -12.98 -14.91
CA VAL A 45 35.57 -12.02 -14.78
C VAL A 45 34.82 -12.22 -13.46
N ALA A 46 34.58 -13.46 -13.07
CA ALA A 46 33.94 -13.78 -11.78
C ALA A 46 34.77 -13.21 -10.60
N SER A 47 36.10 -13.33 -10.64
CA SER A 47 36.97 -12.73 -9.62
C SER A 47 36.94 -11.20 -9.63
N LEU A 48 36.87 -10.56 -10.79
CA LEU A 48 36.70 -9.11 -10.89
C LEU A 48 35.37 -8.63 -10.33
N LEU A 49 34.27 -9.35 -10.64
CA LEU A 49 32.94 -9.03 -10.11
C LEU A 49 32.88 -9.18 -8.59
N TYR A 50 33.49 -10.21 -8.05
CA TYR A 50 33.61 -10.40 -6.61
C TYR A 50 34.41 -9.25 -5.97
N THR A 51 35.56 -8.91 -6.52
CA THR A 51 36.42 -7.79 -6.07
C THR A 51 35.66 -6.45 -6.11
N ALA A 52 34.92 -6.19 -7.19
CA ALA A 52 34.08 -4.99 -7.31
C ALA A 52 33.01 -4.91 -6.23
N SER A 53 32.31 -6.02 -5.98
CA SER A 53 31.31 -6.12 -4.92
C SER A 53 31.92 -5.81 -3.53
N GLN A 54 33.06 -6.39 -3.23
CA GLN A 54 33.79 -6.15 -1.97
C GLN A 54 34.22 -4.67 -1.86
N LYS A 55 34.76 -4.11 -2.92
CA LYS A 55 35.26 -2.73 -2.94
C LYS A 55 34.14 -1.70 -2.78
N MET A 56 33.02 -1.93 -3.46
CA MET A 56 31.80 -1.10 -3.36
C MET A 56 31.04 -1.33 -2.04
N ARG A 57 31.26 -2.43 -1.35
CA ARG A 57 30.45 -2.90 -0.20
C ARG A 57 28.98 -3.07 -0.58
N VAL A 58 28.73 -3.68 -1.75
CA VAL A 58 27.40 -4.00 -2.27
C VAL A 58 27.33 -5.53 -2.38
N PHE A 59 27.15 -6.19 -1.24
CA PHE A 59 27.31 -7.64 -1.10
C PHE A 59 26.19 -8.45 -1.78
N GLY A 60 25.04 -7.85 -2.04
CA GLY A 60 23.95 -8.47 -2.79
C GLY A 60 24.35 -8.90 -4.21
N TYR A 61 25.36 -8.28 -4.81
CA TYR A 61 25.90 -8.73 -6.10
C TYR A 61 26.51 -10.14 -6.04
N ASN A 62 27.17 -10.47 -4.93
CA ASN A 62 27.69 -11.83 -4.74
C ASN A 62 26.59 -12.86 -4.61
N MET A 63 25.49 -12.52 -3.92
CA MET A 63 24.32 -13.39 -3.80
C MET A 63 23.66 -13.63 -5.18
N LEU A 64 23.46 -12.58 -5.96
CA LEU A 64 22.89 -12.68 -7.31
C LEU A 64 23.79 -13.46 -8.28
N ASN A 65 25.11 -13.36 -8.11
CA ASN A 65 26.07 -14.12 -8.90
C ASN A 65 26.28 -15.55 -8.39
N HIS A 66 25.69 -15.93 -7.25
CA HIS A 66 25.91 -17.19 -6.55
C HIS A 66 27.37 -17.41 -6.13
N PHE A 67 28.10 -16.34 -5.79
CA PHE A 67 29.44 -16.41 -5.26
C PHE A 67 29.39 -16.52 -3.73
N HIS A 68 29.52 -17.72 -3.21
CA HIS A 68 29.57 -17.94 -1.76
C HIS A 68 30.93 -17.57 -1.17
N GLU A 69 31.99 -17.82 -1.95
CA GLU A 69 33.37 -17.54 -1.62
C GLU A 69 34.06 -16.81 -2.78
N ASN A 70 35.28 -16.36 -2.58
CA ASN A 70 36.06 -15.73 -3.63
C ASN A 70 36.28 -16.71 -4.79
N PRO A 71 35.82 -16.46 -6.01
CA PRO A 71 35.98 -17.37 -7.15
C PRO A 71 37.42 -17.45 -7.67
N SER A 72 38.36 -16.68 -7.12
CA SER A 72 39.78 -16.71 -7.51
C SER A 72 40.43 -17.98 -7.05
N THR A 73 41.04 -18.72 -7.94
CA THR A 73 41.84 -19.92 -7.63
C THR A 73 43.17 -19.61 -6.92
N SER A 74 43.54 -18.33 -6.84
CA SER A 74 44.79 -17.83 -6.24
C SER A 74 44.55 -17.01 -4.96
N SER A 75 43.31 -16.99 -4.40
CA SER A 75 43.08 -16.33 -3.12
C SER A 75 43.88 -16.98 -2.02
N GLY A 76 44.63 -16.16 -1.27
CA GLY A 76 45.37 -16.66 -0.12
C GLY A 76 44.48 -16.71 1.12
N ILE A 77 44.80 -17.59 2.08
CA ILE A 77 44.09 -17.69 3.38
C ILE A 77 43.93 -16.32 4.07
N ILE A 78 44.89 -15.43 3.90
CA ILE A 78 44.84 -14.08 4.48
C ILE A 78 43.73 -13.24 3.83
N ASP A 79 43.58 -13.33 2.52
CA ASP A 79 42.54 -12.57 1.78
C ASP A 79 41.14 -13.04 2.19
N ASP A 80 40.95 -14.34 2.34
CA ASP A 80 39.68 -14.94 2.78
C ASP A 80 39.33 -14.50 4.22
N ILE A 81 40.35 -14.49 5.14
CA ILE A 81 40.14 -13.98 6.51
C ILE A 81 39.78 -12.50 6.52
N CYS A 82 40.44 -11.67 5.69
CA CYS A 82 40.15 -10.28 5.59
C CYS A 82 38.73 -10.03 5.04
N ASP A 83 38.33 -10.77 4.03
CA ASP A 83 36.98 -10.67 3.46
C ASP A 83 35.90 -11.07 4.47
N ASP A 84 36.11 -12.16 5.22
CA ASP A 84 35.19 -12.58 6.27
C ASP A 84 35.12 -11.58 7.43
N ALA A 85 36.23 -11.00 7.82
CA ALA A 85 36.27 -9.96 8.83
C ALA A 85 35.49 -8.70 8.38
N ILE A 86 35.63 -8.32 7.13
CA ILE A 86 34.89 -7.21 6.53
C ILE A 86 33.40 -7.51 6.47
N LYS A 87 33.00 -8.69 5.93
CA LYS A 87 31.60 -9.12 5.91
C LYS A 87 30.99 -9.15 7.32
N GLY A 88 31.79 -9.54 8.31
CA GLY A 88 31.40 -9.55 9.73
C GLY A 88 30.96 -8.20 10.26
N LEU A 89 31.57 -7.09 9.80
CA LEU A 89 31.19 -5.72 10.17
C LEU A 89 29.81 -5.29 9.60
N TYR A 90 29.41 -5.91 8.49
CA TYR A 90 28.17 -5.60 7.78
C TYR A 90 27.07 -6.66 8.03
N ARG A 91 27.32 -7.71 8.80
CA ARG A 91 26.29 -8.69 9.12
C ARG A 91 25.10 -8.09 9.81
N SER A 92 23.92 -8.43 9.34
CA SER A 92 22.65 -8.12 9.97
C SER A 92 22.60 -8.68 11.39
N LYS A 93 22.00 -7.94 12.31
CA LYS A 93 21.78 -8.41 13.68
C LYS A 93 20.50 -9.21 13.81
N VAL A 94 19.57 -9.03 12.86
CA VAL A 94 18.32 -9.79 12.78
C VAL A 94 18.55 -11.19 12.20
N ASN A 95 19.33 -11.28 11.11
CA ASN A 95 19.62 -12.55 10.46
C ASN A 95 21.09 -12.56 10.00
N ALA A 96 21.91 -13.36 10.65
CA ALA A 96 23.35 -13.45 10.39
C ALA A 96 23.71 -13.88 8.93
N ASN A 97 22.77 -14.48 8.19
CA ASN A 97 22.96 -14.80 6.79
C ASN A 97 22.83 -13.58 5.86
N ASN A 98 22.21 -12.50 6.33
CA ASN A 98 22.07 -11.27 5.57
C ASN A 98 23.26 -10.35 5.83
N ILE A 99 23.79 -9.76 4.79
CA ILE A 99 24.88 -8.79 4.86
C ILE A 99 24.33 -7.44 4.37
N LEU A 100 24.46 -6.43 5.20
CA LEU A 100 24.07 -5.05 4.89
C LEU A 100 25.02 -4.46 3.84
N ASP A 101 24.48 -3.68 2.93
CA ASP A 101 25.31 -2.87 2.06
C ASP A 101 25.84 -1.64 2.84
N ARG A 102 26.88 -1.00 2.31
CA ARG A 102 27.55 0.15 2.94
C ARG A 102 26.53 1.23 3.38
N THR A 103 25.68 1.66 2.47
CA THR A 103 24.70 2.73 2.74
C THR A 103 23.64 2.31 3.76
N GLN A 104 23.24 1.04 3.77
CA GLN A 104 22.33 0.48 4.77
C GLN A 104 22.95 0.50 6.17
N LYS A 105 24.21 0.11 6.28
CA LYS A 105 24.96 0.18 7.53
C LYS A 105 25.10 1.62 8.04
N GLU A 106 25.40 2.58 7.14
CA GLU A 106 25.48 4.01 7.47
C GLU A 106 24.16 4.54 8.05
N VAL A 107 22.99 4.12 7.52
CA VAL A 107 21.68 4.53 8.06
C VAL A 107 21.47 4.02 9.48
N ILE A 108 21.79 2.74 9.74
CA ILE A 108 21.66 2.15 11.07
C ILE A 108 22.59 2.85 12.05
N ASP A 109 23.86 3.02 11.70
CA ASP A 109 24.85 3.68 12.55
C ASP A 109 24.46 5.14 12.83
N MET A 110 23.96 5.86 11.83
CA MET A 110 23.47 7.22 12.00
C MET A 110 22.31 7.24 13.01
N PHE A 111 21.30 6.38 12.84
CA PHE A 111 20.14 6.34 13.76
C PHE A 111 20.59 6.05 15.21
N GLN A 112 21.56 5.15 15.42
CA GLN A 112 22.04 4.81 16.76
C GLN A 112 22.82 5.95 17.43
N ASN A 113 23.47 6.81 16.64
CA ASN A 113 24.40 7.84 17.15
C ASN A 113 23.78 9.23 17.28
N ILE A 114 22.68 9.55 16.55
CA ILE A 114 22.01 10.86 16.68
C ILE A 114 21.22 10.99 17.99
N SER A 115 21.08 12.23 18.48
CA SER A 115 20.25 12.54 19.65
C SER A 115 19.54 13.89 19.43
N PRO A 116 18.20 13.90 19.45
CA PRO A 116 17.27 12.77 19.59
C PRO A 116 17.31 11.82 18.37
N ARG A 117 16.92 10.56 18.56
CA ARG A 117 16.89 9.56 17.46
C ARG A 117 15.68 9.77 16.55
N ARG A 118 15.79 10.77 15.70
CA ARG A 118 14.78 11.17 14.73
C ARG A 118 15.43 11.28 13.36
N LEU A 119 15.09 10.37 12.47
CA LEU A 119 15.74 10.23 11.18
C LEU A 119 14.72 10.16 10.05
N LEU A 120 14.89 10.98 9.03
CA LEU A 120 14.23 10.85 7.74
C LEU A 120 15.21 10.24 6.73
N VAL A 121 14.84 9.11 6.15
CA VAL A 121 15.61 8.46 5.08
C VAL A 121 14.86 8.57 3.76
N SER A 122 15.49 9.24 2.81
CA SER A 122 15.10 9.21 1.41
C SER A 122 15.99 8.20 0.68
N ALA A 123 15.37 7.15 0.14
CA ALA A 123 16.10 6.11 -0.57
C ALA A 123 15.24 5.55 -1.71
N PRO A 124 15.84 5.03 -2.79
CA PRO A 124 15.11 4.43 -3.89
C PRO A 124 14.11 3.36 -3.43
N THR A 125 13.10 3.10 -4.25
CA THR A 125 12.23 1.94 -4.05
C THR A 125 13.08 0.67 -4.07
N SER A 126 12.70 -0.35 -3.31
CA SER A 126 13.48 -1.61 -3.16
C SER A 126 14.83 -1.50 -2.43
N TYR A 127 15.16 -0.35 -1.83
CA TYR A 127 16.38 -0.18 -1.02
C TYR A 127 16.39 -1.00 0.27
N GLY A 128 15.23 -1.44 0.73
CA GLY A 128 15.11 -2.16 2.00
C GLY A 128 14.80 -1.29 3.21
N LYS A 129 14.10 -0.16 3.04
CA LYS A 129 13.69 0.73 4.14
C LYS A 129 13.01 0.01 5.30
N THR A 130 12.10 -0.92 4.99
CA THR A 130 11.41 -1.76 5.99
C THR A 130 12.34 -2.80 6.63
N PHE A 131 13.33 -3.30 5.90
CA PHE A 131 14.37 -4.17 6.47
C PHE A 131 15.20 -3.42 7.51
N LEU A 132 15.62 -2.18 7.21
CA LEU A 132 16.35 -1.32 8.15
C LEU A 132 15.52 -1.00 9.40
N MET A 133 14.21 -0.80 9.26
CA MET A 133 13.31 -0.62 10.40
C MET A 133 13.38 -1.82 11.35
N ARG A 134 13.38 -3.07 10.82
CA ARG A 134 13.53 -4.28 11.66
C ARG A 134 14.88 -4.35 12.36
N GLU A 135 15.96 -3.97 11.70
CA GLU A 135 17.29 -3.86 12.33
C GLU A 135 17.29 -2.84 13.47
N ILE A 136 16.68 -1.67 13.26
CA ILE A 136 16.55 -0.63 14.30
C ILE A 136 15.75 -1.13 15.49
N VAL A 137 14.60 -1.78 15.24
CA VAL A 137 13.77 -2.37 16.30
C VAL A 137 14.55 -3.43 17.08
N PHE A 138 15.24 -4.34 16.39
CA PHE A 138 16.02 -5.39 17.05
C PHE A 138 17.15 -4.85 17.92
N LEU A 139 17.89 -3.88 17.42
CA LEU A 139 18.99 -3.26 18.16
C LEU A 139 18.49 -2.53 19.44
N ASN A 140 17.27 -2.02 19.42
CA ASN A 140 16.68 -1.27 20.54
C ASN A 140 15.61 -2.06 21.29
N ARG A 141 15.47 -3.37 21.09
CA ARG A 141 14.41 -4.21 21.66
C ARG A 141 14.31 -4.20 23.18
N LEU A 142 15.41 -3.91 23.88
CA LEU A 142 15.41 -3.77 25.35
C LEU A 142 14.89 -2.40 25.84
N ARG A 143 14.81 -1.42 24.93
CA ARG A 143 14.34 -0.05 25.24
C ARG A 143 12.91 0.18 24.79
N TYR A 144 12.53 -0.37 23.65
CA TYR A 144 11.23 -0.17 23.03
C TYR A 144 10.24 -1.23 23.51
N LYS A 145 9.29 -0.82 24.35
CA LYS A 145 8.19 -1.65 24.83
C LYS A 145 6.98 -1.54 23.89
N THR A 146 6.69 -0.31 23.48
CA THR A 146 5.56 -0.01 22.58
C THR A 146 6.07 0.61 21.29
N ILE A 147 5.84 -0.10 20.19
CA ILE A 147 6.29 0.26 18.83
C ILE A 147 5.09 0.46 17.93
N LEU A 148 5.12 1.51 17.11
CA LEU A 148 4.08 1.78 16.13
C LEU A 148 4.67 1.83 14.71
N LEU A 149 4.19 0.96 13.83
CA LEU A 149 4.59 0.89 12.43
C LEU A 149 3.43 1.38 11.56
N VAL A 150 3.65 2.47 10.82
CA VAL A 150 2.62 3.12 10.00
C VAL A 150 2.88 2.89 8.53
N PHE A 151 1.93 2.25 7.86
CA PHE A 151 1.98 1.95 6.43
C PHE A 151 0.83 2.60 5.68
N PRO A 152 1.06 3.02 4.41
CA PRO A 152 0.08 3.79 3.66
C PRO A 152 -1.16 3.01 3.23
N THR A 153 -1.09 1.70 3.10
CA THR A 153 -2.21 0.88 2.61
C THR A 153 -2.44 -0.35 3.46
N VAL A 154 -3.67 -0.86 3.45
CA VAL A 154 -4.01 -2.11 4.15
C VAL A 154 -3.23 -3.30 3.60
N ALA A 155 -2.93 -3.32 2.30
CA ALA A 155 -2.12 -4.39 1.68
C ALA A 155 -0.70 -4.41 2.27
N LEU A 156 -0.02 -3.25 2.31
CA LEU A 156 1.30 -3.12 2.94
C LEU A 156 1.27 -3.42 4.45
N LEU A 157 0.22 -3.00 5.14
CA LEU A 157 0.03 -3.32 6.55
C LEU A 157 0.00 -4.84 6.74
N GLN A 158 -0.78 -5.58 5.94
CA GLN A 158 -0.90 -7.04 6.07
C GLN A 158 0.41 -7.76 5.73
N GLU A 159 1.09 -7.37 4.66
CA GLU A 159 2.41 -7.90 4.28
C GLU A 159 3.42 -7.70 5.43
N ASN A 160 3.49 -6.48 5.95
CA ASN A 160 4.42 -6.15 7.02
C ASN A 160 4.04 -6.78 8.36
N ALA A 161 2.77 -6.92 8.68
CA ALA A 161 2.34 -7.63 9.89
C ALA A 161 2.73 -9.11 9.85
N ARG A 162 2.56 -9.79 8.70
CA ARG A 162 3.05 -11.18 8.50
C ARG A 162 4.57 -11.26 8.65
N SER A 163 5.29 -10.30 8.05
CA SER A 163 6.75 -10.21 8.14
C SER A 163 7.21 -9.95 9.58
N MET A 164 6.49 -9.10 10.34
CA MET A 164 6.79 -8.82 11.75
C MET A 164 6.49 -10.01 12.65
N ASN A 165 5.43 -10.78 12.39
CA ASN A 165 5.18 -12.03 13.12
C ASN A 165 6.34 -13.01 12.95
N ARG A 166 6.82 -13.25 11.71
CA ARG A 166 8.00 -14.09 11.47
C ARG A 166 9.23 -13.54 12.19
N PHE A 167 9.48 -12.23 12.08
CA PHE A 167 10.61 -11.56 12.71
C PHE A 167 10.59 -11.77 14.24
N VAL A 168 9.44 -11.64 14.89
CA VAL A 168 9.28 -11.86 16.34
C VAL A 168 9.55 -13.32 16.70
N GLN A 169 9.00 -14.27 15.94
CA GLN A 169 9.17 -15.70 16.18
C GLN A 169 10.62 -16.16 15.95
N GLU A 170 11.23 -15.82 14.81
CA GLU A 170 12.60 -16.23 14.45
C GLU A 170 13.66 -15.68 15.40
N ASN A 171 13.39 -14.51 16.01
CA ASN A 171 14.32 -13.88 16.94
C ASN A 171 13.93 -14.05 18.42
N ASN A 172 12.93 -14.88 18.73
CA ASN A 172 12.44 -15.13 20.08
C ASN A 172 12.14 -13.84 20.86
N LEU A 173 11.45 -12.88 20.23
CA LEU A 173 11.08 -11.61 20.85
C LEU A 173 9.71 -11.70 21.53
N SER A 174 9.53 -10.99 22.63
CA SER A 174 8.29 -11.01 23.42
C SER A 174 7.35 -9.85 23.03
N TYR A 175 7.04 -9.71 21.74
CA TYR A 175 6.10 -8.69 21.25
C TYR A 175 4.81 -9.31 20.75
N ASN A 176 3.69 -8.68 21.09
CA ASN A 176 2.39 -8.94 20.45
C ASN A 176 2.24 -8.06 19.23
N ILE A 177 1.83 -8.65 18.10
CA ILE A 177 1.56 -7.90 16.86
C ILE A 177 0.08 -7.56 16.80
N ILE A 178 -0.22 -6.24 16.84
CA ILE A 178 -1.58 -5.72 16.90
C ILE A 178 -1.89 -4.99 15.59
N LYS A 179 -2.99 -5.39 14.95
CA LYS A 179 -3.44 -4.83 13.67
C LYS A 179 -4.72 -3.99 13.78
N ASN A 180 -5.48 -4.15 14.86
CA ASN A 180 -6.73 -3.44 15.10
C ASN A 180 -6.72 -2.76 16.47
N VAL A 181 -7.51 -1.69 16.62
CA VAL A 181 -7.68 -0.99 17.89
C VAL A 181 -8.86 -1.61 18.62
N ASP A 182 -8.60 -2.54 19.54
CA ASP A 182 -9.61 -3.17 20.38
C ASP A 182 -9.69 -2.49 21.76
N THR A 183 -10.86 -2.54 22.39
CA THR A 183 -11.08 -1.94 23.70
C THR A 183 -10.36 -2.66 24.85
N GLU A 184 -9.91 -3.88 24.61
CA GLU A 184 -9.28 -4.77 25.59
C GLU A 184 -7.77 -4.94 25.37
N LEU A 185 -7.10 -3.91 24.83
CA LEU A 185 -5.65 -3.96 24.63
C LEU A 185 -4.90 -4.02 25.97
N ASP A 186 -4.08 -5.04 26.15
CA ASP A 186 -3.13 -5.10 27.26
C ASP A 186 -1.89 -4.23 26.94
N LEU A 187 -1.92 -3.00 27.44
CA LEU A 187 -0.84 -2.03 27.26
C LEU A 187 0.35 -2.29 28.19
N ASP A 188 0.26 -3.22 29.13
CA ASP A 188 1.35 -3.60 30.01
C ASP A 188 2.32 -4.57 29.35
N GLN A 189 1.91 -5.26 28.32
CA GLN A 189 2.76 -6.10 27.50
C GLN A 189 3.55 -5.30 26.46
N SER A 190 4.58 -5.92 25.91
CA SER A 190 5.33 -5.34 24.78
C SER A 190 4.54 -5.52 23.47
N ASN A 191 4.24 -4.41 22.81
CA ASN A 191 3.33 -4.40 21.66
C ASN A 191 3.99 -3.75 20.44
N ILE A 192 3.75 -4.35 19.27
CA ILE A 192 4.02 -3.74 17.96
C ILE A 192 2.69 -3.53 17.25
N PHE A 193 2.28 -2.27 17.16
CA PHE A 193 1.12 -1.87 16.37
C PHE A 193 1.51 -1.71 14.91
N VAL A 194 0.79 -2.37 13.99
CA VAL A 194 0.99 -2.25 12.54
C VAL A 194 -0.28 -1.65 11.94
N PHE A 195 -0.25 -0.36 11.66
CA PHE A 195 -1.44 0.43 11.40
C PHE A 195 -1.38 1.23 10.11
N THR A 196 -2.55 1.64 9.60
CA THR A 196 -2.68 2.77 8.66
C THR A 196 -2.82 4.08 9.44
N PRO A 197 -2.63 5.25 8.80
CA PRO A 197 -2.84 6.54 9.47
C PRO A 197 -4.22 6.70 10.11
N GLU A 198 -5.26 6.14 9.51
CA GLU A 198 -6.63 6.15 10.05
C GLU A 198 -6.69 5.41 11.39
N ARG A 199 -6.07 4.21 11.47
CA ARG A 199 -5.99 3.42 12.70
C ARG A 199 -5.12 4.08 13.77
N VAL A 200 -4.09 4.83 13.36
CA VAL A 200 -3.29 5.66 14.29
C VAL A 200 -4.18 6.71 14.96
N LEU A 201 -4.98 7.44 14.19
CA LEU A 201 -5.90 8.44 14.74
C LEU A 201 -6.93 7.79 15.69
N GLN A 202 -7.42 6.61 15.35
CA GLN A 202 -8.31 5.83 16.20
C GLN A 202 -7.61 5.39 17.51
N LEU A 203 -6.36 4.89 17.45
CA LEU A 203 -5.57 4.52 18.62
C LEU A 203 -5.41 5.71 19.59
N ILE A 204 -5.00 6.87 19.08
CA ILE A 204 -4.81 8.08 19.87
C ILE A 204 -6.14 8.56 20.47
N ALA A 205 -7.26 8.40 19.76
CA ALA A 205 -8.58 8.78 20.25
C ALA A 205 -9.08 7.83 21.35
N THR A 206 -8.79 6.53 21.25
CA THR A 206 -9.21 5.51 22.21
C THR A 206 -8.32 5.50 23.44
N TYR A 207 -7.01 5.67 23.26
CA TYR A 207 -5.99 5.67 24.31
C TYR A 207 -5.18 6.97 24.32
N PRO A 208 -5.74 8.11 24.77
CA PRO A 208 -5.07 9.43 24.69
C PRO A 208 -3.72 9.50 25.42
N ASN A 209 -3.53 8.67 26.45
CA ASN A 209 -2.34 8.63 27.29
C ASN A 209 -1.37 7.49 26.93
N ILE A 210 -1.56 6.82 25.79
CA ILE A 210 -0.67 5.74 25.36
C ILE A 210 0.76 6.26 25.22
N LYS A 211 1.71 5.53 25.80
CA LYS A 211 3.14 5.83 25.66
C LYS A 211 3.70 4.95 24.55
N ILE A 212 4.18 5.58 23.49
CA ILE A 212 4.83 4.93 22.36
C ILE A 212 6.32 5.32 22.40
N ASP A 213 7.21 4.32 22.40
CA ASP A 213 8.66 4.55 22.49
C ASP A 213 9.28 4.89 21.16
N PHE A 214 8.77 4.26 20.09
CA PHE A 214 9.29 4.41 18.75
C PHE A 214 8.17 4.28 17.71
N PHE A 215 8.22 5.10 16.65
CA PHE A 215 7.41 4.84 15.48
C PHE A 215 8.21 4.84 14.18
N PHE A 216 7.74 4.02 13.25
CA PHE A 216 8.15 4.04 11.85
C PHE A 216 7.00 4.58 11.00
N PHE A 217 7.28 5.47 10.05
CA PHE A 217 6.29 6.04 9.16
C PHE A 217 6.76 5.92 7.72
N ASP A 218 6.10 5.07 6.95
CA ASP A 218 6.43 4.82 5.55
C ASP A 218 5.73 5.81 4.63
N GLU A 219 6.32 6.05 3.46
CA GLU A 219 5.79 6.91 2.40
C GLU A 219 5.43 8.32 2.89
N ILE A 220 6.36 8.96 3.62
CA ILE A 220 6.14 10.28 4.24
C ILE A 220 5.64 11.34 3.25
N TYR A 221 5.95 11.24 1.96
CA TYR A 221 5.52 12.22 0.96
C TYR A 221 4.00 12.33 0.83
N LYS A 222 3.24 11.33 1.28
CA LYS A 222 1.77 11.35 1.28
C LYS A 222 1.15 12.35 2.25
N ILE A 223 1.94 13.04 3.08
CA ILE A 223 1.46 14.18 3.87
C ILE A 223 1.11 15.39 3.00
N ASP A 224 1.65 15.45 1.79
CA ASP A 224 1.39 16.49 0.80
C ASP A 224 0.32 16.01 -0.19
N GLU A 225 -0.73 16.80 -0.37
CA GLU A 225 -1.86 16.45 -1.24
C GLU A 225 -1.44 16.34 -2.71
N ASP A 226 -0.41 17.09 -3.13
CA ASP A 226 0.12 17.04 -4.50
C ASP A 226 0.72 15.68 -4.86
N TYR A 227 1.10 14.88 -3.87
CA TYR A 227 1.62 13.53 -4.05
C TYR A 227 0.61 12.42 -3.72
N CYS A 228 -0.63 12.76 -3.34
CA CYS A 228 -1.67 11.77 -3.06
C CYS A 228 -2.39 11.37 -4.33
N SER A 229 -2.17 10.12 -4.77
CA SER A 229 -2.84 9.55 -5.95
C SER A 229 -4.36 9.43 -5.80
N ASP A 230 -4.84 9.26 -4.58
CA ASP A 230 -6.27 9.10 -4.29
C ASP A 230 -7.07 10.40 -4.51
N SER A 231 -6.41 11.58 -4.50
CA SER A 231 -7.04 12.87 -4.80
C SER A 231 -7.47 13.02 -6.27
N ILE A 232 -6.99 12.14 -7.15
CA ILE A 232 -7.18 12.25 -8.60
C ILE A 232 -8.44 11.53 -9.05
N ASP A 233 -8.75 10.37 -8.47
CA ASP A 233 -10.02 9.67 -8.74
C ASP A 233 -11.22 10.47 -8.17
N GLU A 234 -10.98 11.29 -7.13
CA GLU A 234 -11.98 12.16 -6.52
C GLU A 234 -12.24 13.44 -7.34
N LYS A 235 -11.21 14.03 -7.97
CA LYS A 235 -11.36 15.26 -8.79
C LYS A 235 -12.18 15.07 -10.07
N HIS A 236 -12.30 13.86 -10.59
CA HIS A 236 -13.13 13.58 -11.76
C HIS A 236 -14.64 13.69 -11.47
N ASP A 237 -15.06 13.48 -10.22
CA ASP A 237 -16.44 13.65 -9.79
C ASP A 237 -16.73 15.11 -9.31
N GLU A 238 -15.71 15.98 -9.17
CA GLU A 238 -15.79 17.36 -8.65
C GLU A 238 -16.50 18.38 -9.57
N ILE A 239 -16.94 18.01 -10.78
CA ILE A 239 -17.68 18.93 -11.64
C ILE A 239 -19.06 19.30 -11.06
N GLN A 240 -19.52 18.58 -10.02
CA GLN A 240 -20.62 18.96 -9.14
C GLN A 240 -20.33 18.48 -7.71
N SER A 241 -19.43 19.17 -6.99
CA SER A 241 -19.23 18.87 -5.56
C SER A 241 -20.49 19.26 -4.78
N ASN A 242 -21.34 18.28 -4.53
CA ASN A 242 -22.44 18.40 -3.60
C ASN A 242 -21.88 18.49 -2.18
N LYS A 243 -22.48 19.30 -1.31
CA LYS A 243 -22.14 19.48 0.10
C LYS A 243 -21.93 18.17 0.87
N SER A 244 -22.62 17.11 0.43
CA SER A 244 -22.49 15.74 0.94
C SER A 244 -21.14 15.10 0.65
N GLU A 245 -20.55 15.35 -0.52
CA GLU A 245 -19.27 14.77 -0.92
C GLU A 245 -18.13 15.39 -0.13
N ASP A 246 -18.13 16.70 0.09
CA ASP A 246 -17.14 17.38 0.93
C ASP A 246 -17.13 16.84 2.37
N PHE A 247 -18.30 16.49 2.91
CA PHE A 247 -18.44 15.93 4.25
C PHE A 247 -17.97 14.47 4.33
N LEU A 248 -18.30 13.68 3.32
CA LEU A 248 -18.04 12.22 3.31
C LEU A 248 -16.63 11.87 2.84
N ASN A 249 -16.04 12.64 1.93
CA ASN A 249 -14.72 12.38 1.41
C ASN A 249 -13.66 12.73 2.46
N ALA A 250 -12.93 11.71 2.89
CA ALA A 250 -11.73 11.92 3.69
C ALA A 250 -10.57 12.22 2.73
N ASN A 251 -10.06 13.44 2.77
CA ASN A 251 -8.81 13.74 2.09
C ASN A 251 -7.69 12.95 2.77
N ARG A 252 -7.16 11.97 2.09
CA ARG A 252 -6.19 11.02 2.62
C ARG A 252 -4.87 11.68 2.99
N GLY A 253 -4.42 12.68 2.21
CA GLY A 253 -3.26 13.49 2.55
C GLY A 253 -3.40 14.18 3.90
N LYS A 254 -4.60 14.68 4.24
CA LYS A 254 -4.89 15.26 5.56
C LYS A 254 -4.77 14.22 6.68
N THR A 255 -5.25 13.00 6.45
CA THR A 255 -5.13 11.92 7.45
C THR A 255 -3.67 11.58 7.73
N PHE A 256 -2.84 11.44 6.68
CA PHE A 256 -1.40 11.22 6.81
C PHE A 256 -0.74 12.37 7.58
N ARG A 257 -1.04 13.60 7.19
CA ARG A 257 -0.46 14.81 7.78
C ARG A 257 -0.79 14.94 9.27
N ILE A 258 -2.05 14.73 9.65
CA ILE A 258 -2.50 14.81 11.04
C ILE A 258 -1.91 13.66 11.87
N ALA A 259 -1.88 12.44 11.35
CA ALA A 259 -1.28 11.31 12.04
C ALA A 259 0.21 11.54 12.31
N LEU A 260 0.98 11.97 11.31
CA LEU A 260 2.40 12.30 11.49
C LEU A 260 2.60 13.46 12.47
N TYR A 261 1.78 14.51 12.37
CA TYR A 261 1.83 15.66 13.26
C TYR A 261 1.67 15.24 14.72
N LEU A 262 0.63 14.46 15.04
CA LEU A 262 0.37 14.00 16.39
C LEU A 262 1.44 13.06 16.92
N LEU A 263 1.88 12.08 16.11
CA LEU A 263 2.94 11.15 16.49
C LEU A 263 4.26 11.87 16.77
N SER A 264 4.63 12.84 15.95
CA SER A 264 5.88 13.62 16.13
C SER A 264 5.88 14.46 17.42
N LYS A 265 4.71 14.71 18.03
CA LYS A 265 4.58 15.39 19.33
C LYS A 265 4.65 14.41 20.49
N MET A 266 4.07 13.22 20.33
CA MET A 266 3.90 12.25 21.41
C MET A 266 5.11 11.33 21.57
N VAL A 267 5.82 11.02 20.45
CA VAL A 267 6.81 9.96 20.42
C VAL A 267 8.22 10.55 20.36
N PRO A 268 9.15 10.11 21.22
CA PRO A 268 10.49 10.70 21.31
C PRO A 268 11.42 10.27 20.17
N GLU A 269 11.33 9.03 19.69
CA GLU A 269 12.23 8.45 18.71
C GLU A 269 11.45 7.90 17.52
N TYR A 270 11.93 8.18 16.28
CA TYR A 270 11.24 7.71 15.09
C TYR A 270 12.11 7.67 13.83
N TYR A 271 11.66 6.82 12.91
CA TYR A 271 12.24 6.63 11.61
C TYR A 271 11.18 6.91 10.54
N LEU A 272 11.39 7.96 9.75
CA LEU A 272 10.54 8.37 8.63
C LEU A 272 11.17 7.88 7.34
N ALA A 273 10.38 7.32 6.44
CA ALA A 273 10.86 6.78 5.17
C ALA A 273 10.08 7.34 3.98
N GLY A 274 10.80 7.59 2.89
CA GLY A 274 10.20 7.98 1.61
C GLY A 274 11.10 7.61 0.43
N PRO A 275 10.54 7.42 -0.77
CA PRO A 275 11.31 7.14 -1.96
C PRO A 275 11.77 8.44 -2.63
N ASN A 276 13.01 8.48 -3.13
CA ASN A 276 13.49 9.49 -4.07
C ASN A 276 13.20 10.98 -3.70
N LEU A 277 13.12 11.30 -2.41
CA LEU A 277 12.91 12.67 -1.95
C LEU A 277 14.22 13.46 -2.07
N ASN A 278 14.16 14.63 -2.68
CA ASN A 278 15.29 15.54 -2.79
C ASN A 278 15.16 16.67 -1.75
N LYS A 279 16.06 16.73 -0.77
CA LYS A 279 16.03 17.74 0.31
C LYS A 279 16.17 19.17 -0.21
N ASP A 280 16.88 19.36 -1.34
CA ASP A 280 17.04 20.69 -1.93
C ASP A 280 15.74 21.25 -2.50
N LYS A 281 14.80 20.34 -2.83
CA LYS A 281 13.43 20.66 -3.28
C LYS A 281 12.39 20.66 -2.14
N PHE A 282 12.80 20.57 -0.88
CA PHE A 282 11.89 20.66 0.26
C PHE A 282 11.31 22.09 0.39
N GLY A 283 9.98 22.16 0.47
CA GLY A 283 9.25 23.39 0.74
C GLY A 283 9.50 23.93 2.16
N LEU A 284 9.09 25.17 2.39
CA LEU A 284 9.31 25.83 3.68
C LEU A 284 8.67 25.07 4.86
N GLY A 285 7.50 24.50 4.67
CA GLY A 285 6.81 23.78 5.73
C GLY A 285 7.54 22.53 6.20
N ILE A 286 8.04 21.70 5.27
CA ILE A 286 8.79 20.50 5.65
C ILE A 286 10.15 20.87 6.27
N ARG A 287 10.84 21.91 5.77
CA ARG A 287 12.11 22.39 6.37
C ARG A 287 11.90 22.83 7.81
N ARG A 288 10.88 23.66 8.05
CA ARG A 288 10.51 24.12 9.40
C ARG A 288 10.15 22.94 10.32
N TYR A 289 9.42 21.96 9.82
CA TYR A 289 9.12 20.74 10.59
C TYR A 289 10.38 19.98 11.00
N LEU A 290 11.30 19.76 10.07
CA LEU A 290 12.56 19.05 10.33
C LEU A 290 13.42 19.79 11.38
N GLU A 291 13.48 21.11 11.30
CA GLU A 291 14.20 21.96 12.27
C GLU A 291 13.56 21.93 13.65
N LEU A 292 12.26 22.20 13.76
CA LEU A 292 11.54 22.24 15.03
C LEU A 292 11.54 20.90 15.75
N LYS A 293 11.50 19.80 15.02
CA LYS A 293 11.51 18.45 15.59
C LYS A 293 12.91 17.84 15.68
N HIS A 294 13.97 18.59 15.31
CA HIS A 294 15.37 18.12 15.30
C HIS A 294 15.52 16.79 14.56
N ILE A 295 15.03 16.71 13.32
CA ILE A 295 15.06 15.51 12.50
C ILE A 295 16.28 15.57 11.58
N SER A 296 17.14 14.57 11.67
CA SER A 296 18.25 14.40 10.74
C SER A 296 17.75 13.79 9.42
N VAL A 297 18.35 14.20 8.31
CA VAL A 297 17.99 13.70 6.96
C VAL A 297 19.16 12.94 6.36
N LYS A 298 18.91 11.72 5.88
CA LYS A 298 19.85 10.93 5.10
C LYS A 298 19.27 10.68 3.72
N GLU A 299 19.92 11.17 2.68
CA GLU A 299 19.60 10.87 1.28
C GLU A 299 20.50 9.76 0.76
N ILE A 300 19.90 8.81 0.08
CA ILE A 300 20.57 7.70 -0.59
C ILE A 300 20.24 7.81 -2.07
N ASN A 301 21.21 8.23 -2.85
CA ASN A 301 21.08 8.39 -4.30
C ASN A 301 21.65 7.19 -5.08
N PHE A 302 22.20 6.20 -4.38
CA PHE A 302 22.77 5.01 -4.99
C PHE A 302 21.67 3.95 -5.21
N GLU A 303 21.52 3.54 -6.46
CA GLU A 303 20.67 2.42 -6.85
C GLU A 303 21.56 1.23 -7.27
N PRO A 304 21.48 0.08 -6.58
CA PRO A 304 22.32 -1.07 -6.91
C PRO A 304 21.98 -1.70 -8.28
N THR A 305 20.74 -1.60 -8.74
CA THR A 305 20.32 -2.14 -10.03
C THR A 305 20.49 -1.11 -11.13
N LEU A 306 21.08 -1.48 -12.25
CA LEU A 306 21.16 -0.64 -13.44
C LEU A 306 19.78 -0.54 -14.09
N ARG A 307 19.30 0.70 -14.33
CA ARG A 307 18.06 0.93 -15.08
C ARG A 307 18.35 1.51 -16.45
N ILE A 308 17.98 0.76 -17.49
CA ILE A 308 18.13 1.17 -18.88
C ILE A 308 16.82 1.78 -19.36
N THR A 309 16.86 3.03 -19.80
CA THR A 309 15.74 3.69 -20.47
C THR A 309 15.67 3.23 -21.93
N VAL A 310 14.50 2.76 -22.34
CA VAL A 310 14.23 2.31 -23.70
C VAL A 310 13.18 3.20 -24.33
N GLU A 311 13.53 3.91 -25.37
CA GLU A 311 12.59 4.73 -26.12
C GLU A 311 11.83 3.88 -27.14
N ALA A 312 10.51 3.81 -26.98
CA ALA A 312 9.60 3.06 -27.86
C ALA A 312 8.43 3.93 -28.36
N HIS A 313 8.56 5.25 -28.31
CA HIS A 313 7.52 6.18 -28.74
C HIS A 313 7.43 6.36 -30.26
N SER A 314 8.49 6.02 -30.99
CA SER A 314 8.56 6.07 -32.45
C SER A 314 8.35 4.68 -33.08
N SER A 315 8.66 4.53 -34.37
CA SER A 315 8.70 3.23 -35.04
C SER A 315 9.97 2.42 -34.74
N LYS A 316 10.85 2.90 -33.87
CA LYS A 316 12.10 2.25 -33.51
C LYS A 316 12.16 2.10 -31.99
N ILE A 317 12.77 1.02 -31.55
CA ILE A 317 13.19 0.85 -30.15
C ILE A 317 14.64 1.29 -30.06
N VAL A 318 14.93 2.19 -29.12
CA VAL A 318 16.29 2.68 -28.85
C VAL A 318 16.59 2.45 -27.40
N GLU A 319 17.50 1.51 -27.09
CA GLU A 319 18.02 1.32 -25.76
C GLU A 319 19.12 2.35 -25.47
N LYS A 320 18.91 3.20 -24.48
CA LYS A 320 19.94 4.13 -24.01
C LYS A 320 20.85 3.41 -23.02
N ALA A 321 21.75 2.61 -23.55
CA ALA A 321 22.76 1.95 -22.73
C ALA A 321 23.73 2.97 -22.09
N PRO A 322 24.32 2.64 -20.92
CA PRO A 322 25.42 3.43 -20.36
C PRO A 322 26.57 3.61 -21.38
N CYS A 323 27.40 4.64 -21.16
CA CYS A 323 28.48 5.03 -22.09
C CYS A 323 29.45 3.88 -22.46
N CYS A 324 29.50 2.82 -21.64
CA CYS A 324 30.37 1.67 -21.84
C CYS A 324 29.81 0.62 -22.85
N LEU A 325 28.57 0.79 -23.32
CA LEU A 325 27.96 -0.10 -24.31
C LEU A 325 27.52 0.67 -25.54
N PRO A 326 27.58 0.04 -26.74
CA PRO A 326 26.99 0.63 -27.93
C PRO A 326 25.47 0.73 -27.77
N GLN A 327 24.90 1.86 -28.17
CA GLN A 327 23.45 2.01 -28.22
C GLN A 327 22.85 1.00 -29.20
N SER A 328 21.88 0.22 -28.78
CA SER A 328 21.16 -0.67 -29.66
C SER A 328 19.92 0.03 -30.24
N THR A 329 19.72 -0.07 -31.53
CA THR A 329 18.56 0.46 -32.22
C THR A 329 17.95 -0.64 -33.09
N THR A 330 16.74 -1.03 -32.74
CA THR A 330 15.99 -2.03 -33.50
C THR A 330 14.78 -1.38 -34.15
N ALA A 331 14.62 -1.54 -35.46
CA ALA A 331 13.42 -1.10 -36.15
C ALA A 331 12.25 -2.00 -35.72
N LEU A 332 11.23 -1.41 -35.11
CA LEU A 332 9.95 -2.09 -34.91
C LEU A 332 9.35 -2.32 -36.28
N ALA A 333 9.20 -3.59 -36.72
CA ALA A 333 8.63 -3.91 -38.00
C ALA A 333 7.25 -3.27 -38.12
N LYS A 334 7.09 -2.35 -39.11
CA LYS A 334 5.85 -1.68 -39.54
C LYS A 334 4.75 -1.65 -38.46
N LEU A 335 4.97 -0.90 -37.37
CA LEU A 335 3.92 -0.70 -36.40
C LEU A 335 2.93 0.33 -36.95
N ASP A 336 1.68 -0.06 -37.01
CA ASP A 336 0.56 0.87 -37.09
C ASP A 336 0.74 1.92 -35.96
N PRO A 337 0.53 3.21 -36.18
CA PRO A 337 0.63 4.24 -35.15
C PRO A 337 -0.36 4.04 -33.98
N ARG A 338 -1.27 3.06 -34.07
CA ARG A 338 -2.19 2.71 -33.01
C ARG A 338 -1.45 2.18 -31.77
N VAL A 339 -1.84 2.65 -30.61
CA VAL A 339 -1.19 2.31 -29.32
C VAL A 339 -1.09 0.79 -29.10
N ASN A 340 -2.13 0.04 -29.46
CA ASN A 340 -2.19 -1.41 -29.24
C ASN A 340 -1.15 -2.20 -30.06
N ASP A 341 -0.91 -1.80 -31.31
CA ASP A 341 0.10 -2.44 -32.17
C ASP A 341 1.51 -2.13 -31.67
N LYS A 342 1.73 -0.94 -31.13
CA LYS A 342 2.98 -0.59 -30.46
C LYS A 342 3.21 -1.44 -29.21
N ILE A 343 2.19 -1.62 -28.35
CA ILE A 343 2.28 -2.48 -27.16
C ILE A 343 2.70 -3.88 -27.58
N ARG A 344 2.01 -4.47 -28.56
CA ARG A 344 2.34 -5.80 -29.09
C ARG A 344 3.78 -5.88 -29.62
N GLY A 345 4.22 -4.87 -30.35
CA GLY A 345 5.59 -4.82 -30.89
C GLY A 345 6.66 -4.75 -29.80
N VAL A 346 6.42 -3.98 -28.72
CA VAL A 346 7.34 -3.90 -27.58
C VAL A 346 7.33 -5.20 -26.78
N VAL A 347 6.17 -5.81 -26.58
CA VAL A 347 6.04 -7.11 -25.91
C VAL A 347 6.80 -8.18 -26.69
N ASN A 348 6.58 -8.31 -27.98
CA ASN A 348 7.31 -9.26 -28.83
C ASN A 348 8.84 -9.02 -28.76
N TYR A 349 9.28 -7.76 -28.80
CA TYR A 349 10.70 -7.44 -28.63
C TYR A 349 11.26 -7.93 -27.29
N ILE A 350 10.53 -7.73 -26.19
CA ILE A 350 10.93 -8.20 -24.86
C ILE A 350 11.07 -9.73 -24.84
N ASP A 351 10.12 -10.44 -25.44
CA ASP A 351 10.11 -11.90 -25.55
C ASP A 351 11.26 -12.43 -26.42
N GLU A 352 11.50 -11.82 -27.58
CA GLU A 352 12.62 -12.15 -28.47
C GLU A 352 13.98 -11.98 -27.77
N GLN A 353 14.12 -10.90 -26.97
CA GLN A 353 15.33 -10.63 -26.20
C GLN A 353 15.42 -11.44 -24.90
N LYS A 354 14.36 -12.16 -24.51
CA LYS A 354 14.25 -12.91 -23.25
C LYS A 354 14.48 -12.05 -22.01
N TYR A 355 13.94 -10.83 -22.01
CA TYR A 355 14.13 -9.89 -20.90
C TYR A 355 13.29 -10.20 -19.65
N GLY A 356 12.37 -11.18 -19.74
CA GLY A 356 11.59 -11.67 -18.60
C GLY A 356 10.35 -10.85 -18.26
N LYS A 357 9.92 -10.95 -17.01
CA LYS A 357 8.64 -10.43 -16.52
C LYS A 357 8.48 -8.93 -16.69
N THR A 358 7.29 -8.51 -17.13
CA THR A 358 6.99 -7.14 -17.56
C THR A 358 5.73 -6.59 -16.89
N LEU A 359 5.84 -5.40 -16.29
CA LEU A 359 4.71 -4.59 -15.86
C LEU A 359 4.35 -3.57 -16.95
N LEU A 360 3.05 -3.40 -17.23
CA LEU A 360 2.53 -2.33 -18.09
C LEU A 360 1.74 -1.33 -17.24
N TYR A 361 2.29 -0.14 -17.08
CA TYR A 361 1.63 0.93 -16.35
C TYR A 361 0.54 1.59 -17.19
N CYS A 362 -0.70 1.56 -16.68
CA CYS A 362 -1.88 2.18 -17.28
C CYS A 362 -2.39 3.31 -16.38
N THR A 363 -2.92 4.37 -16.97
CA THR A 363 -3.41 5.56 -16.25
C THR A 363 -4.62 5.29 -15.38
N THR A 364 -5.52 4.41 -15.84
CA THR A 364 -6.79 4.10 -15.16
C THR A 364 -7.10 2.61 -15.27
N PRO A 365 -7.94 2.07 -14.34
CA PRO A 365 -8.45 0.70 -14.45
C PRO A 365 -9.12 0.39 -15.80
N GLY A 366 -9.92 1.34 -16.34
CA GLY A 366 -10.57 1.18 -17.64
C GLY A 366 -9.56 1.02 -18.79
N LYS A 367 -8.45 1.75 -18.76
CA LYS A 367 -7.37 1.60 -19.76
C LYS A 367 -6.61 0.29 -19.57
N ALA A 368 -6.40 -0.16 -18.34
CA ALA A 368 -5.79 -1.47 -18.11
C ALA A 368 -6.65 -2.60 -18.71
N ILE A 369 -7.96 -2.56 -18.48
CA ILE A 369 -8.92 -3.52 -19.08
C ILE A 369 -8.88 -3.44 -20.62
N GLU A 370 -8.96 -2.23 -21.17
CA GLU A 370 -8.97 -2.03 -22.63
C GLU A 370 -7.71 -2.61 -23.31
N TYR A 371 -6.53 -2.24 -22.81
CA TYR A 371 -5.27 -2.67 -23.41
C TYR A 371 -5.00 -4.16 -23.22
N ALA A 372 -5.30 -4.69 -22.02
CA ALA A 372 -5.16 -6.11 -21.73
C ALA A 372 -6.09 -6.96 -22.63
N SER A 373 -7.36 -6.57 -22.77
CA SER A 373 -8.32 -7.28 -23.60
C SER A 373 -7.91 -7.27 -25.09
N LYS A 374 -7.48 -6.11 -25.61
CA LYS A 374 -7.02 -6.01 -27.00
C LYS A 374 -5.75 -6.79 -27.27
N LEU A 375 -4.81 -6.84 -26.34
CA LEU A 375 -3.62 -7.67 -26.47
C LEU A 375 -4.00 -9.16 -26.43
N ALA A 376 -4.87 -9.55 -25.53
CA ALA A 376 -5.36 -10.93 -25.42
C ALA A 376 -6.12 -11.40 -26.66
N GLU A 377 -6.93 -10.54 -27.28
CA GLU A 377 -7.62 -10.82 -28.54
C GLU A 377 -6.67 -10.97 -29.73
N ALA A 378 -5.61 -10.14 -29.76
CA ALA A 378 -4.60 -10.19 -30.82
C ALA A 378 -3.57 -11.31 -30.65
N HIS A 379 -3.49 -11.90 -29.45
CA HIS A 379 -2.56 -12.98 -29.14
C HIS A 379 -3.16 -14.32 -29.54
N VAL A 380 -2.77 -14.79 -30.71
CA VAL A 380 -3.07 -16.15 -31.18
C VAL A 380 -1.89 -17.02 -30.76
N ALA A 381 -2.01 -17.67 -29.60
CA ALA A 381 -1.04 -18.66 -29.19
C ALA A 381 -1.18 -19.91 -30.09
N ASP A 382 -0.04 -20.44 -30.61
CA ASP A 382 -0.01 -21.67 -31.37
C ASP A 382 -0.48 -22.89 -30.58
N GLU A 383 -0.32 -22.83 -29.24
CA GLU A 383 -0.87 -23.79 -28.26
C GLU A 383 -1.60 -23.07 -27.12
N PRO A 384 -2.66 -23.69 -26.54
CA PRO A 384 -3.30 -23.13 -25.34
C PRO A 384 -2.29 -23.03 -24.19
N TYR A 385 -2.34 -21.93 -23.45
CA TYR A 385 -1.53 -21.73 -22.24
C TYR A 385 -1.79 -22.88 -21.26
N LYS A 386 -0.72 -23.55 -20.83
CA LYS A 386 -0.79 -24.57 -19.78
C LYS A 386 -0.50 -23.92 -18.44
N PHE A 387 -1.55 -23.72 -17.68
CA PHE A 387 -1.43 -23.20 -16.32
C PHE A 387 -1.19 -24.31 -15.29
N SER A 388 -0.69 -23.91 -14.12
CA SER A 388 -0.68 -24.80 -12.96
C SER A 388 -2.13 -25.09 -12.53
N THR A 389 -2.35 -26.27 -11.95
CA THR A 389 -3.68 -26.66 -11.41
C THR A 389 -4.24 -25.59 -10.44
N ASP A 390 -3.36 -25.02 -9.59
CA ASP A 390 -3.75 -23.97 -8.64
C ASP A 390 -4.29 -22.72 -9.33
N PHE A 391 -3.69 -22.34 -10.45
CA PHE A 391 -4.15 -21.16 -11.18
C PHE A 391 -5.43 -21.41 -11.97
N GLU A 392 -5.58 -22.61 -12.53
CA GLU A 392 -6.83 -23.02 -13.18
C GLU A 392 -7.98 -23.04 -12.18
N GLU A 393 -7.80 -23.58 -10.99
CA GLU A 393 -8.81 -23.58 -9.91
C GLU A 393 -9.19 -22.16 -9.50
N PHE A 394 -8.22 -21.24 -9.43
CA PHE A 394 -8.49 -19.82 -9.16
C PHE A 394 -9.35 -19.18 -10.27
N ILE A 395 -9.02 -19.42 -11.54
CA ILE A 395 -9.80 -18.90 -12.67
C ILE A 395 -11.25 -19.44 -12.62
N GLU A 396 -11.42 -20.73 -12.36
CA GLU A 396 -12.74 -21.33 -12.25
C GLU A 396 -13.51 -20.81 -11.02
N HIS A 397 -12.84 -20.59 -9.88
CA HIS A 397 -13.42 -19.93 -8.71
C HIS A 397 -13.99 -18.54 -9.08
N ILE A 398 -13.18 -17.66 -9.70
CA ILE A 398 -13.66 -16.33 -10.12
C ILE A 398 -14.84 -16.43 -11.07
N ARG A 399 -14.78 -17.38 -12.02
CA ARG A 399 -15.85 -17.58 -12.98
C ARG A 399 -17.15 -18.02 -12.30
N HIS A 400 -17.06 -18.93 -11.35
CA HIS A 400 -18.22 -19.43 -10.63
C HIS A 400 -18.82 -18.35 -9.73
N GLU A 401 -17.98 -17.64 -8.98
CA GLU A 401 -18.40 -16.65 -7.98
C GLU A 401 -19.02 -15.40 -8.64
N TYR A 402 -18.47 -14.93 -9.76
CA TYR A 402 -18.88 -13.64 -10.37
C TYR A 402 -19.77 -13.77 -11.62
N ASN A 403 -20.01 -14.95 -12.17
CA ASN A 403 -20.90 -15.12 -13.33
C ASN A 403 -22.37 -15.30 -12.90
N ILE A 404 -22.95 -14.28 -12.30
CA ILE A 404 -24.27 -14.34 -11.64
C ILE A 404 -25.44 -14.47 -12.62
N ASP A 405 -25.29 -13.97 -13.85
CA ASP A 405 -26.38 -13.87 -14.82
C ASP A 405 -26.47 -15.07 -15.78
N GLY A 406 -25.55 -16.04 -15.64
CA GLY A 406 -25.50 -17.23 -16.49
C GLY A 406 -25.23 -16.93 -17.97
N SER A 407 -24.84 -15.70 -18.32
CA SER A 407 -24.56 -15.32 -19.70
C SER A 407 -23.25 -15.92 -20.20
N VAL A 408 -23.16 -16.12 -21.51
CA VAL A 408 -21.95 -16.63 -22.18
C VAL A 408 -20.81 -15.58 -22.16
N ASP A 409 -21.15 -14.31 -21.94
CA ASP A 409 -20.16 -13.24 -21.83
C ASP A 409 -19.47 -13.26 -20.47
N GLU A 410 -18.19 -13.61 -20.48
CA GLU A 410 -17.35 -13.60 -19.28
C GLU A 410 -16.82 -12.20 -18.99
N TRP A 411 -16.55 -11.94 -17.71
CA TRP A 411 -15.82 -10.75 -17.25
C TRP A 411 -14.43 -10.68 -17.93
N SER A 412 -14.02 -9.50 -18.43
CA SER A 412 -12.77 -9.35 -19.19
C SER A 412 -11.54 -9.81 -18.41
N LEU A 413 -11.52 -9.74 -17.07
CA LEU A 413 -10.45 -10.30 -16.27
C LEU A 413 -10.23 -11.78 -16.55
N ILE A 414 -11.31 -12.58 -16.60
CA ILE A 414 -11.23 -14.03 -16.84
C ILE A 414 -10.69 -14.30 -18.26
N LYS A 415 -11.17 -13.55 -19.26
CA LYS A 415 -10.70 -13.67 -20.65
C LYS A 415 -9.20 -13.39 -20.76
N VAL A 416 -8.73 -12.34 -20.07
CA VAL A 416 -7.33 -11.91 -20.08
C VAL A 416 -6.44 -12.95 -19.38
N LEU A 417 -6.84 -13.44 -18.19
CA LEU A 417 -6.10 -14.46 -17.46
C LEU A 417 -5.95 -15.77 -18.25
N ARG A 418 -7.01 -16.24 -18.94
CA ARG A 418 -6.96 -17.44 -19.78
C ARG A 418 -6.05 -17.31 -21.00
N LYS A 419 -5.68 -16.09 -21.39
CA LYS A 419 -4.73 -15.81 -22.46
C LYS A 419 -3.30 -15.60 -21.95
N GLY A 420 -3.03 -15.83 -20.68
CA GLY A 420 -1.70 -15.70 -20.10
C GLY A 420 -1.28 -14.26 -19.83
N PHE A 421 -2.22 -13.37 -19.57
CA PHE A 421 -1.96 -11.99 -19.16
C PHE A 421 -2.60 -11.71 -17.82
N GLY A 422 -1.87 -10.98 -16.93
CA GLY A 422 -2.40 -10.52 -15.68
C GLY A 422 -2.97 -9.10 -15.75
N MET A 423 -3.90 -8.78 -14.85
CA MET A 423 -4.44 -7.43 -14.71
C MET A 423 -4.63 -7.09 -13.23
N HIS A 424 -4.02 -6.00 -12.77
CA HIS A 424 -4.05 -5.57 -11.36
C HIS A 424 -4.40 -4.08 -11.25
N HIS A 425 -5.46 -3.78 -10.51
CA HIS A 425 -5.84 -2.40 -10.19
C HIS A 425 -6.65 -2.33 -8.89
N GLY A 426 -6.70 -1.16 -8.27
CA GLY A 426 -7.29 -0.95 -6.94
C GLY A 426 -8.80 -1.19 -6.81
N LYS A 427 -9.51 -1.36 -7.93
CA LYS A 427 -10.94 -1.70 -7.93
C LYS A 427 -11.23 -3.21 -7.84
N LEU A 428 -10.21 -4.07 -7.99
CA LEU A 428 -10.39 -5.52 -7.80
C LEU A 428 -10.50 -5.87 -6.31
N PRO A 429 -11.21 -6.96 -5.94
CA PRO A 429 -11.18 -7.53 -4.60
C PRO A 429 -9.75 -7.83 -4.15
N LYS A 430 -9.46 -7.62 -2.86
CA LYS A 430 -8.10 -7.79 -2.30
C LYS A 430 -7.52 -9.18 -2.56
N TYR A 431 -8.34 -10.24 -2.38
CA TYR A 431 -7.85 -11.61 -2.61
C TYR A 431 -7.49 -11.87 -4.07
N ILE A 432 -8.25 -11.30 -5.03
CA ILE A 432 -7.93 -11.39 -6.47
C ILE A 432 -6.64 -10.62 -6.77
N GLN A 433 -6.48 -9.41 -6.21
CA GLN A 433 -5.24 -8.64 -6.35
C GLN A 433 -4.04 -9.44 -5.87
N GLN A 434 -4.13 -10.04 -4.69
CA GLN A 434 -3.05 -10.82 -4.09
C GLN A 434 -2.74 -12.07 -4.91
N GLU A 435 -3.75 -12.83 -5.32
CA GLU A 435 -3.55 -14.06 -6.10
C GLU A 435 -2.91 -13.78 -7.47
N ILE A 436 -3.36 -12.71 -8.16
CA ILE A 436 -2.74 -12.29 -9.43
C ILE A 436 -1.24 -11.99 -9.25
N LEU A 437 -0.86 -11.34 -8.17
CA LEU A 437 0.55 -11.05 -7.88
C LEU A 437 1.33 -12.31 -7.54
N ASP A 438 0.78 -13.17 -6.69
CA ASP A 438 1.41 -14.44 -6.33
C ASP A 438 1.61 -15.34 -7.57
N GLN A 439 0.65 -15.36 -8.49
CA GLN A 439 0.77 -16.11 -9.74
C GLN A 439 1.76 -15.46 -10.73
N PHE A 440 1.82 -14.13 -10.80
CA PHE A 440 2.85 -13.43 -11.55
C PHE A 440 4.26 -13.76 -11.02
N ASP A 441 4.45 -13.72 -9.71
CA ASP A 441 5.74 -14.04 -9.10
C ASP A 441 6.12 -15.53 -9.27
N LYS A 442 5.14 -16.43 -9.29
CA LYS A 442 5.34 -17.86 -9.62
C LYS A 442 5.60 -18.12 -11.11
N GLY A 443 5.41 -17.12 -11.99
CA GLY A 443 5.62 -17.24 -13.43
C GLY A 443 4.46 -17.93 -14.18
N ALA A 444 3.25 -17.85 -13.69
CA ALA A 444 2.06 -18.30 -14.41
C ALA A 444 1.82 -17.47 -15.68
N PHE A 445 2.26 -16.24 -15.68
CA PHE A 445 2.28 -15.33 -16.83
C PHE A 445 3.38 -14.28 -16.65
N ASP A 446 3.91 -13.76 -17.76
CA ASP A 446 5.05 -12.84 -17.77
C ASP A 446 4.66 -11.37 -17.95
N ILE A 447 3.39 -11.08 -18.22
CA ILE A 447 2.90 -9.73 -18.50
C ILE A 447 1.74 -9.39 -17.57
N LEU A 448 1.89 -8.26 -16.86
CA LEU A 448 0.91 -7.76 -15.90
C LEU A 448 0.55 -6.30 -16.20
N PHE A 449 -0.69 -6.06 -16.60
CA PHE A 449 -1.25 -4.72 -16.72
C PHE A 449 -1.60 -4.16 -15.35
N CYS A 450 -1.15 -2.95 -15.04
CA CYS A 450 -1.30 -2.38 -13.72
C CYS A 450 -1.57 -0.87 -13.72
N THR A 451 -2.09 -0.37 -12.60
CA THR A 451 -2.28 1.06 -12.34
C THR A 451 -1.35 1.52 -11.20
N SER A 452 -1.50 2.75 -10.74
CA SER A 452 -0.73 3.34 -9.62
C SER A 452 -0.71 2.47 -8.36
N THR A 453 -1.70 1.63 -8.14
CA THR A 453 -1.76 0.72 -6.97
C THR A 453 -0.57 -0.24 -6.86
N ILE A 454 0.00 -0.67 -7.99
CA ILE A 454 1.25 -1.47 -7.99
C ILE A 454 2.46 -0.60 -7.63
N VAL A 455 2.44 0.66 -8.07
CA VAL A 455 3.55 1.59 -7.80
C VAL A 455 3.63 1.90 -6.30
N GLU A 456 2.51 1.92 -5.60
CA GLU A 456 2.38 2.41 -4.23
C GLU A 456 2.51 1.36 -3.13
N GLY A 457 2.89 0.12 -3.42
CA GLY A 457 3.03 -0.79 -2.29
C GLY A 457 3.09 -2.26 -2.56
N VAL A 458 3.36 -2.65 -3.80
CA VAL A 458 3.48 -4.06 -4.12
C VAL A 458 4.92 -4.40 -4.47
N ASN A 459 5.37 -5.53 -3.94
CA ASN A 459 6.65 -6.11 -4.25
C ASN A 459 6.47 -7.13 -5.39
N THR A 460 7.06 -6.89 -6.55
CA THR A 460 7.02 -7.81 -7.70
C THR A 460 8.42 -8.10 -8.24
N ASP A 461 8.61 -9.25 -8.86
CA ASP A 461 9.88 -9.67 -9.49
C ASP A 461 10.02 -9.19 -10.93
N ALA A 462 9.34 -8.10 -11.31
CA ALA A 462 9.37 -7.57 -12.67
C ALA A 462 10.74 -7.01 -13.05
N GLN A 463 11.24 -7.41 -14.21
CA GLN A 463 12.49 -6.93 -14.78
C GLN A 463 12.25 -5.72 -15.68
N ASN A 464 11.07 -5.62 -16.30
CA ASN A 464 10.73 -4.57 -17.23
C ASN A 464 9.50 -3.79 -16.80
N MET A 465 9.47 -2.51 -17.18
CA MET A 465 8.32 -1.62 -17.03
C MET A 465 8.03 -0.93 -18.35
N ILE A 466 6.81 -1.05 -18.84
CA ILE A 466 6.32 -0.27 -19.97
C ILE A 466 5.43 0.85 -19.46
N ILE A 467 5.79 2.10 -19.71
CA ILE A 467 4.98 3.27 -19.35
C ILE A 467 4.24 3.73 -20.59
N LEU A 468 2.93 3.47 -20.63
CA LEU A 468 2.11 3.69 -21.82
C LEU A 468 1.76 5.15 -22.06
N ASN A 469 1.53 5.92 -21.00
CA ASN A 469 1.04 7.28 -21.06
C ASN A 469 1.80 8.22 -20.13
N SER A 470 1.76 9.52 -20.40
CA SER A 470 2.36 10.59 -19.60
C SER A 470 1.45 11.13 -18.50
N SER A 471 0.36 10.41 -18.16
CA SER A 471 -0.63 10.88 -17.18
C SER A 471 -1.02 9.79 -16.17
N LYS A 472 -1.50 10.23 -15.02
CA LYS A 472 -2.21 9.43 -14.02
C LYS A 472 -3.61 10.03 -13.83
N GLY A 473 -4.66 9.28 -14.17
CA GLY A 473 -6.01 9.85 -14.23
C GLY A 473 -6.09 11.04 -15.19
N SER A 474 -6.51 12.19 -14.69
CA SER A 474 -6.62 13.46 -15.44
C SER A 474 -5.36 14.34 -15.37
N GLU A 475 -4.39 14.02 -14.51
CA GLU A 475 -3.18 14.82 -14.29
C GLU A 475 -1.98 14.24 -15.02
N LYS A 476 -0.99 15.08 -15.34
CA LYS A 476 0.30 14.61 -15.87
C LYS A 476 1.10 13.92 -14.78
N LEU A 477 1.87 12.90 -15.17
CA LEU A 477 2.88 12.32 -14.29
C LEU A 477 3.90 13.40 -13.92
N THR A 478 4.37 13.34 -12.68
CA THR A 478 5.48 14.17 -12.19
C THR A 478 6.81 13.43 -12.33
N PRO A 479 7.96 14.11 -12.27
CA PRO A 479 9.27 13.45 -12.19
C PRO A 479 9.33 12.42 -11.05
N PHE A 480 8.74 12.73 -9.92
CA PHE A 480 8.63 11.84 -8.77
C PHE A 480 7.82 10.57 -9.08
N ASP A 481 6.67 10.70 -9.76
CA ASP A 481 5.87 9.55 -10.20
C ASP A 481 6.68 8.64 -11.13
N ILE A 482 7.38 9.22 -12.11
CA ILE A 482 8.20 8.46 -13.06
C ILE A 482 9.32 7.71 -12.33
N LYS A 483 10.03 8.36 -11.38
CA LYS A 483 11.08 7.71 -10.57
C LYS A 483 10.51 6.52 -9.79
N ASN A 484 9.32 6.66 -9.20
CA ASN A 484 8.67 5.59 -8.45
C ASN A 484 8.21 4.44 -9.35
N ILE A 485 7.64 4.73 -10.52
CA ILE A 485 7.25 3.72 -11.51
C ILE A 485 8.50 2.98 -12.01
N LYS A 486 9.55 3.69 -12.41
CA LYS A 486 10.85 3.10 -12.80
C LYS A 486 11.43 2.20 -11.73
N GLY A 487 11.28 2.60 -10.47
CA GLY A 487 11.75 1.86 -9.32
C GLY A 487 11.13 0.47 -9.15
N ARG A 488 10.06 0.16 -9.88
CA ARG A 488 9.42 -1.17 -9.88
C ARG A 488 10.02 -2.11 -10.92
N ALA A 489 10.80 -1.61 -11.86
CA ALA A 489 11.57 -2.42 -12.80
C ALA A 489 12.94 -2.73 -12.22
N GLY A 490 13.32 -3.99 -12.21
CA GLY A 490 14.66 -4.39 -11.76
C GLY A 490 14.85 -4.23 -10.25
N ARG A 491 14.44 -5.22 -9.47
CA ARG A 491 14.65 -5.20 -8.02
C ARG A 491 16.03 -5.75 -7.66
N TYR A 492 16.71 -5.03 -6.79
CA TYR A 492 17.91 -5.51 -6.15
C TYR A 492 17.64 -6.85 -5.46
N TYR A 493 18.54 -7.79 -5.49
CA TYR A 493 18.44 -9.21 -5.12
C TYR A 493 17.65 -10.10 -6.08
N HIS A 494 17.06 -9.59 -7.17
CA HIS A 494 16.37 -10.39 -8.18
C HIS A 494 16.99 -10.28 -9.56
N CYS A 495 17.49 -9.10 -9.94
CA CYS A 495 18.16 -8.88 -11.22
C CYS A 495 19.17 -7.74 -11.17
N PHE A 496 20.12 -7.76 -12.12
CA PHE A 496 21.13 -6.73 -12.26
C PHE A 496 20.65 -5.53 -13.09
N ILE A 497 19.81 -5.80 -14.09
CA ILE A 497 19.33 -4.81 -15.05
C ILE A 497 17.81 -4.75 -15.05
N GLY A 498 17.26 -3.56 -14.88
CA GLY A 498 15.85 -3.24 -15.13
C GLY A 498 15.71 -2.41 -16.40
N ARG A 499 14.68 -2.68 -17.23
CA ARG A 499 14.41 -1.91 -18.45
C ARG A 499 13.10 -1.16 -18.33
N VAL A 500 13.11 0.12 -18.73
CA VAL A 500 11.92 0.99 -18.67
C VAL A 500 11.62 1.52 -20.06
N PHE A 501 10.53 1.04 -20.63
CA PHE A 501 10.09 1.38 -21.98
C PHE A 501 9.15 2.58 -21.97
N TYR A 502 9.56 3.67 -22.63
CA TYR A 502 8.77 4.88 -22.77
C TYR A 502 8.00 4.88 -24.09
N MET A 503 6.68 4.72 -23.98
CA MET A 503 5.77 4.71 -25.13
C MET A 503 5.33 6.12 -25.56
N HIS A 504 5.63 7.14 -24.76
CA HIS A 504 5.27 8.52 -25.02
C HIS A 504 6.48 9.45 -24.88
N LYS A 505 6.67 10.36 -25.86
CA LYS A 505 7.84 11.26 -25.88
C LYS A 505 7.89 12.20 -24.66
N GLU A 506 6.73 12.69 -24.23
CA GLU A 506 6.63 13.58 -23.06
C GLU A 506 7.22 12.98 -21.77
N LEU A 507 7.28 11.66 -21.64
CA LEU A 507 7.85 11.02 -20.45
C LEU A 507 9.32 11.39 -20.21
N LEU A 508 10.09 11.53 -21.30
CA LEU A 508 11.49 11.99 -21.21
C LEU A 508 11.59 13.46 -20.79
N GLU A 509 10.66 14.28 -21.27
CA GLU A 509 10.60 15.72 -20.92
C GLU A 509 10.21 15.90 -19.46
N ILE A 510 9.21 15.13 -18.98
CA ILE A 510 8.77 15.14 -17.59
C ILE A 510 9.87 14.64 -16.66
N GLU A 511 10.53 13.52 -16.98
CA GLU A 511 11.59 12.94 -16.14
C GLU A 511 12.75 13.95 -15.89
N ASN A 512 13.06 14.77 -16.89
CA ASN A 512 14.11 15.77 -16.82
C ASN A 512 13.62 17.15 -16.33
N SER A 513 12.34 17.31 -16.01
CA SER A 513 11.83 18.55 -15.45
C SER A 513 12.10 18.65 -13.95
N ASP A 514 11.87 19.84 -13.39
CA ASP A 514 12.05 20.07 -11.96
C ASP A 514 11.01 19.28 -11.13
N ASP A 515 11.49 18.64 -10.06
CA ASP A 515 10.62 17.95 -9.10
C ASP A 515 9.69 18.95 -8.39
N ILE A 516 8.49 18.46 -8.00
CA ILE A 516 7.59 19.22 -7.13
C ILE A 516 8.21 19.32 -5.73
N ALA A 517 8.05 20.46 -5.09
CA ALA A 517 8.54 20.68 -3.73
C ALA A 517 7.62 19.95 -2.73
N LEU A 518 8.14 18.92 -2.05
CA LEU A 518 7.45 18.31 -0.91
C LEU A 518 7.25 19.36 0.18
N ASN A 519 6.01 19.49 0.67
CA ASN A 519 5.68 20.44 1.72
C ASN A 519 4.92 19.78 2.87
N PHE A 520 4.96 20.41 4.05
CA PHE A 520 4.16 20.05 5.19
C PHE A 520 3.23 21.22 5.52
N ALA A 521 2.00 21.15 5.04
CA ALA A 521 1.07 22.29 5.05
C ALA A 521 0.91 22.90 6.45
N THR A 522 0.84 22.10 7.52
CA THR A 522 0.68 22.57 8.90
C THR A 522 1.77 23.59 9.31
N TYR A 523 2.99 23.40 8.84
CA TYR A 523 4.15 24.28 9.15
C TYR A 523 4.43 25.32 8.06
N SER A 524 3.63 25.35 6.99
CA SER A 524 3.81 26.26 5.85
C SER A 524 3.01 27.56 6.02
N ASN A 525 3.26 28.52 5.11
CA ASN A 525 2.46 29.74 5.01
C ASN A 525 1.18 29.57 4.20
N ALA A 526 0.88 28.37 3.69
CA ALA A 526 -0.34 28.09 2.97
C ALA A 526 -1.57 28.27 3.88
N GLU A 527 -2.69 28.70 3.31
CA GLU A 527 -3.95 28.74 4.01
C GLU A 527 -4.43 27.31 4.29
N LEU A 528 -4.64 27.02 5.58
CA LEU A 528 -5.04 25.70 6.03
C LEU A 528 -6.55 25.54 6.06
N GLY A 529 -7.03 24.36 5.72
CA GLY A 529 -8.42 23.98 5.93
C GLY A 529 -8.77 23.82 7.42
N ALA A 530 -10.07 23.88 7.74
CA ALA A 530 -10.59 23.80 9.10
C ALA A 530 -10.05 22.58 9.89
N ILE A 531 -9.99 21.40 9.26
CA ILE A 531 -9.54 20.17 9.90
C ILE A 531 -8.06 20.25 10.31
N ASP A 532 -7.17 20.77 9.43
CA ASP A 532 -5.76 20.95 9.75
C ASP A 532 -5.56 21.93 10.90
N ILE A 533 -6.27 23.07 10.87
CA ILE A 533 -6.20 24.08 11.92
C ILE A 533 -6.71 23.55 13.26
N ASP A 534 -7.83 22.82 13.24
CA ASP A 534 -8.42 22.28 14.48
C ASP A 534 -7.50 21.27 15.18
N ASN A 535 -6.66 20.56 14.41
CA ASN A 535 -5.72 19.57 14.93
C ASN A 535 -4.31 20.11 15.25
N ALA A 536 -3.97 21.31 14.80
CA ALA A 536 -2.66 21.91 15.03
C ALA A 536 -2.63 22.76 16.32
N ASP A 537 -1.49 22.79 17.00
CA ASP A 537 -1.22 23.72 18.10
C ASP A 537 -0.91 25.11 17.54
N ILE A 538 -1.27 26.13 18.28
CA ILE A 538 -1.11 27.51 17.87
C ILE A 538 0.36 27.89 17.63
N ASP A 539 1.29 27.29 18.40
CA ASP A 539 2.73 27.59 18.34
C ASP A 539 3.38 27.01 17.06
N ASP A 540 2.85 25.91 16.53
CA ASP A 540 3.33 25.28 15.32
C ASP A 540 2.85 26.00 14.04
N LEU A 541 1.78 26.82 14.14
CA LEU A 541 1.17 27.54 13.02
C LEU A 541 1.91 28.84 12.67
N THR A 542 1.76 29.29 11.44
CA THR A 542 2.19 30.62 10.98
C THR A 542 1.14 31.67 11.38
N GLU A 543 1.53 32.97 11.34
CA GLU A 543 0.69 34.04 11.91
C GLU A 543 -0.75 34.09 11.36
N ASN A 544 -0.90 33.95 10.04
CA ASN A 544 -2.24 33.94 9.41
C ASN A 544 -3.11 32.79 9.93
N ASN A 545 -2.51 31.61 10.02
CA ASN A 545 -3.20 30.41 10.51
C ASN A 545 -3.45 30.45 12.02
N ARG A 546 -2.62 31.18 12.80
CA ARG A 546 -2.85 31.44 14.25
C ARG A 546 -4.11 32.27 14.48
N GLN A 547 -4.32 33.31 13.67
CA GLN A 547 -5.52 34.13 13.78
C GLN A 547 -6.77 33.31 13.48
N LEU A 548 -6.73 32.50 12.42
CA LEU A 548 -7.84 31.60 12.08
C LEU A 548 -8.07 30.55 13.19
N LYS A 549 -7.02 30.00 13.78
CA LYS A 549 -7.11 29.06 14.93
C LYS A 549 -7.82 29.71 16.12
N ARG A 550 -7.40 30.92 16.52
CA ARG A 550 -8.04 31.66 17.62
C ARG A 550 -9.52 31.89 17.37
N PHE A 551 -9.87 32.33 16.16
CA PHE A 551 -11.26 32.54 15.76
C PHE A 551 -12.10 31.26 15.88
N ARG A 552 -11.58 30.14 15.35
CA ARG A 552 -12.27 28.85 15.41
C ARG A 552 -12.39 28.30 16.83
N ASP A 553 -11.37 28.45 17.64
CA ASP A 553 -11.41 28.04 19.05
C ASP A 553 -12.37 28.90 19.88
N GLU A 554 -12.51 30.18 19.55
CA GLU A 554 -13.51 31.06 20.18
C GLU A 554 -14.94 30.67 19.80
N GLN A 555 -15.18 30.37 18.53
CA GLN A 555 -16.47 29.80 18.09
C GLN A 555 -16.80 28.49 18.82
N ALA A 556 -15.83 27.59 18.93
CA ALA A 556 -16.01 26.29 19.56
C ALA A 556 -16.31 26.37 21.06
N ARG A 557 -15.96 27.47 21.75
CA ARG A 557 -16.35 27.70 23.15
C ARG A 557 -17.87 27.84 23.34
N GLY A 558 -18.60 28.19 22.30
CA GLY A 558 -20.06 28.26 22.30
C GLY A 558 -20.75 26.94 21.97
N TYR A 559 -20.01 25.88 21.67
CA TYR A 559 -20.58 24.59 21.30
C TYR A 559 -20.96 23.77 22.55
N LEU A 560 -21.99 22.95 22.42
CA LEU A 560 -22.43 22.02 23.47
C LEU A 560 -21.51 20.80 23.56
N LEU A 561 -20.91 20.40 22.43
CA LEU A 561 -20.01 19.25 22.36
C LEU A 561 -18.70 19.53 23.13
N PRO A 562 -18.27 18.63 24.04
CA PRO A 562 -17.00 18.77 24.73
C PRO A 562 -15.81 18.46 23.80
N TYR A 563 -14.64 18.97 24.16
CA TYR A 563 -13.41 18.82 23.37
C TYR A 563 -13.02 17.36 23.14
N GLU A 564 -13.28 16.48 24.10
CA GLU A 564 -12.99 15.05 24.03
C GLU A 564 -13.75 14.35 22.89
N VAL A 565 -14.97 14.79 22.59
CA VAL A 565 -15.75 14.24 21.48
C VAL A 565 -15.21 14.75 20.13
N PHE A 566 -14.81 16.03 20.06
CA PHE A 566 -14.15 16.55 18.86
C PHE A 566 -12.87 15.79 18.54
N ILE A 567 -12.07 15.44 19.54
CA ILE A 567 -10.84 14.67 19.38
C ILE A 567 -11.11 13.27 18.81
N LYS A 568 -12.18 12.61 19.22
CA LYS A 568 -12.57 11.28 18.70
C LYS A 568 -12.89 11.35 17.21
N ASN A 569 -13.38 12.47 16.72
CA ASN A 569 -13.80 12.67 15.33
C ASN A 569 -12.95 13.71 14.58
N ARG A 570 -11.63 13.69 14.76
CA ARG A 570 -10.66 14.71 14.28
C ARG A 570 -10.76 15.02 12.79
N MET A 571 -11.22 14.07 11.98
CA MET A 571 -11.37 14.20 10.53
C MET A 571 -12.71 14.81 10.11
N VAL A 572 -13.51 15.30 11.06
CA VAL A 572 -14.78 15.98 10.82
C VAL A 572 -14.72 17.38 11.44
N LYS A 573 -15.16 18.38 10.70
CA LYS A 573 -15.19 19.77 11.18
C LYS A 573 -15.99 19.89 12.48
N LYS A 574 -15.53 20.70 13.44
CA LYS A 574 -16.22 20.92 14.73
C LYS A 574 -17.66 21.38 14.57
N GLU A 575 -17.90 22.27 13.57
CA GLU A 575 -19.21 22.80 13.26
C GLU A 575 -20.21 21.72 12.83
N ASP A 576 -19.74 20.75 12.06
CA ASP A 576 -20.59 19.67 11.53
C ASP A 576 -20.92 18.65 12.62
N GLN A 577 -19.98 18.38 13.52
CA GLN A 577 -20.23 17.58 14.73
C GLN A 577 -21.27 18.25 15.64
N GLU A 578 -21.15 19.55 15.86
CA GLU A 578 -22.11 20.33 16.67
C GLU A 578 -23.50 20.33 16.05
N LYS A 579 -23.65 20.55 14.74
CA LYS A 579 -24.95 20.46 14.03
C LYS A 579 -25.62 19.10 14.22
N LEU A 580 -24.84 18.04 14.15
CA LEU A 580 -25.36 16.69 14.37
C LEU A 580 -25.86 16.51 15.81
N LEU A 581 -25.11 16.97 16.81
CA LEU A 581 -25.56 16.94 18.21
C LEU A 581 -26.85 17.72 18.40
N GLN A 582 -26.90 18.98 17.92
CA GLN A 582 -28.09 19.83 18.03
C GLN A 582 -29.33 19.18 17.39
N THR A 583 -29.13 18.40 16.31
CA THR A 583 -30.20 17.64 15.68
C THR A 583 -30.64 16.46 16.56
N ILE A 584 -29.69 15.67 17.04
CA ILE A 584 -29.98 14.45 17.84
C ILE A 584 -30.69 14.79 19.16
N ILE A 585 -30.31 15.86 19.84
CA ILE A 585 -30.90 16.23 21.15
C ILE A 585 -32.34 16.73 21.04
N GLN A 586 -32.87 17.04 19.86
CA GLN A 586 -34.28 17.37 19.67
C GLN A 586 -35.17 16.20 20.14
N PRO A 587 -36.22 16.46 20.94
CA PRO A 587 -37.03 15.36 21.50
C PRO A 587 -37.60 14.41 20.45
N SER A 588 -38.09 14.94 19.34
CA SER A 588 -38.64 14.16 18.24
C SER A 588 -37.60 13.26 17.55
N GLU A 589 -36.35 13.73 17.46
CA GLU A 589 -35.28 12.98 16.84
C GLU A 589 -34.69 11.94 17.80
N PHE A 590 -34.40 12.35 19.04
CA PHE A 590 -33.86 11.46 20.07
C PHE A 590 -34.77 10.24 20.32
N SER A 591 -36.09 10.47 20.37
CA SER A 591 -37.08 9.40 20.60
C SER A 591 -37.02 8.30 19.54
N ARG A 592 -36.55 8.59 18.32
CA ARG A 592 -36.40 7.61 17.25
C ARG A 592 -35.31 6.58 17.52
N PHE A 593 -34.34 6.93 18.38
CA PHE A 593 -33.19 6.08 18.70
C PHE A 593 -33.29 5.41 20.08
N THR A 594 -34.33 5.67 20.87
CA THR A 594 -34.46 5.09 22.23
C THR A 594 -34.46 3.56 22.22
N MET A 595 -35.04 2.93 21.19
CA MET A 595 -34.99 1.48 21.04
C MET A 595 -33.58 0.95 20.73
N LEU A 596 -32.76 1.74 20.00
CA LEU A 596 -31.39 1.37 19.66
C LEU A 596 -30.46 1.45 20.88
N ILE A 597 -30.64 2.47 21.73
CA ILE A 597 -29.76 2.71 22.88
C ILE A 597 -30.10 1.88 24.12
N ASN A 598 -31.36 1.42 24.25
CA ASN A 598 -31.82 0.65 25.41
C ASN A 598 -31.49 -0.87 25.34
N ARG A 599 -30.78 -1.32 24.34
CA ARG A 599 -30.40 -2.73 24.14
C ARG A 599 -28.99 -2.85 23.61
N PRO A 600 -28.25 -3.93 23.97
CA PRO A 600 -26.99 -4.20 23.29
C PRO A 600 -27.19 -4.33 21.77
N VAL A 601 -26.42 -3.58 21.01
CA VAL A 601 -26.56 -3.58 19.55
C VAL A 601 -25.85 -4.79 18.95
N ASN A 602 -26.60 -5.65 18.28
CA ASN A 602 -26.04 -6.72 17.46
C ASN A 602 -26.27 -6.45 15.97
N VAL A 603 -25.46 -7.06 15.11
CA VAL A 603 -25.48 -6.84 13.66
C VAL A 603 -26.85 -7.23 13.07
N GLN A 604 -27.41 -8.36 13.49
CA GLN A 604 -28.66 -8.88 12.92
C GLN A 604 -29.85 -7.93 13.18
N ASP A 605 -30.00 -7.46 14.41
CA ASP A 605 -31.06 -6.51 14.79
C ASP A 605 -30.86 -5.16 14.09
N PHE A 606 -29.61 -4.66 14.01
CA PHE A 606 -29.30 -3.44 13.31
C PHE A 606 -29.76 -3.48 11.85
N LEU A 607 -29.44 -4.58 11.16
CA LEU A 607 -29.83 -4.78 9.76
C LEU A 607 -31.34 -4.99 9.61
N THR A 608 -31.98 -5.79 10.51
CA THR A 608 -33.40 -6.10 10.43
C THR A 608 -34.30 -4.87 10.61
N TYR A 609 -33.95 -4.00 11.57
CA TYR A 609 -34.70 -2.75 11.82
C TYR A 609 -34.27 -1.59 10.93
N ASN A 610 -33.34 -1.83 9.98
CA ASN A 610 -32.80 -0.85 9.05
C ASN A 610 -32.36 0.46 9.75
N TRP A 611 -31.56 0.32 10.81
CA TRP A 611 -31.05 1.45 11.58
C TRP A 611 -30.15 2.35 10.72
N LEU A 612 -29.45 1.80 9.72
CA LEU A 612 -28.65 2.59 8.79
C LEU A 612 -29.49 3.71 8.16
N LYS A 613 -30.69 3.40 7.65
CA LYS A 613 -31.59 4.41 7.04
C LYS A 613 -31.94 5.51 8.02
N LYS A 614 -32.30 5.17 9.26
CA LYS A 614 -32.68 6.14 10.28
C LYS A 614 -31.52 7.07 10.67
N ILE A 615 -30.31 6.52 10.72
CA ILE A 615 -29.07 7.28 10.97
C ILE A 615 -28.79 8.20 9.79
N LEU A 616 -28.86 7.73 8.55
CA LEU A 616 -28.66 8.56 7.36
C LEU A 616 -29.68 9.71 7.29
N GLU A 617 -30.96 9.46 7.62
CA GLU A 617 -31.99 10.49 7.70
C GLU A 617 -31.68 11.54 8.78
N CYS A 618 -31.03 11.15 9.90
CA CYS A 618 -30.58 12.10 10.92
C CYS A 618 -29.47 13.01 10.39
N PHE A 619 -28.48 12.47 9.68
CA PHE A 619 -27.45 13.27 9.00
C PHE A 619 -28.03 14.23 7.95
N ASN A 620 -29.04 13.80 7.24
CA ASN A 620 -29.73 14.64 6.28
C ASN A 620 -30.46 15.83 6.96
N ARG A 621 -31.18 15.57 8.06
CA ARG A 621 -31.83 16.62 8.87
C ARG A 621 -30.82 17.60 9.50
N ALA A 622 -29.62 17.13 9.81
CA ALA A 622 -28.51 17.99 10.25
C ALA A 622 -27.92 18.81 9.08
N GLY A 623 -28.36 18.59 7.83
CA GLY A 623 -27.87 19.28 6.65
C GLY A 623 -26.45 18.88 6.23
N LEU A 624 -26.00 17.68 6.63
CA LEU A 624 -24.66 17.16 6.36
C LEU A 624 -24.61 16.31 5.09
N ILE A 625 -25.71 15.61 4.78
CA ILE A 625 -25.87 14.84 3.53
C ILE A 625 -27.20 15.14 2.88
N ASP A 626 -27.32 14.93 1.57
CA ASP A 626 -28.52 15.17 0.78
C ASP A 626 -29.42 13.92 0.67
N ASP A 627 -30.65 14.12 0.17
CA ASP A 627 -31.62 13.04 -0.02
C ASP A 627 -31.16 11.96 -0.99
N TYR A 628 -30.35 12.31 -1.99
CA TYR A 628 -29.79 11.36 -2.95
C TYR A 628 -28.82 10.42 -2.24
N THR A 629 -27.93 10.94 -1.42
CA THR A 629 -26.99 10.17 -0.61
C THR A 629 -27.71 9.21 0.35
N VAL A 630 -28.78 9.69 1.03
CA VAL A 630 -29.60 8.83 1.89
C VAL A 630 -30.19 7.65 1.10
N LYS A 631 -30.79 7.91 -0.04
CA LYS A 631 -31.40 6.87 -0.89
C LYS A 631 -30.34 5.90 -1.42
N LYS A 632 -29.23 6.40 -1.93
CA LYS A 632 -28.11 5.60 -2.48
C LYS A 632 -27.51 4.68 -1.42
N TYR A 633 -27.13 5.23 -0.26
CA TYR A 633 -26.45 4.45 0.79
C TYR A 633 -27.38 3.44 1.46
N ASN A 634 -28.67 3.80 1.63
CA ASN A 634 -29.64 2.84 2.10
C ASN A 634 -29.86 1.68 1.11
N ALA A 635 -29.96 1.98 -0.19
CA ALA A 635 -30.11 0.93 -1.22
C ALA A 635 -28.89 -0.01 -1.27
N VAL A 636 -27.68 0.55 -1.20
CA VAL A 636 -26.44 -0.20 -1.13
C VAL A 636 -26.38 -1.05 0.15
N GLY A 637 -26.73 -0.49 1.31
CA GLY A 637 -26.76 -1.22 2.58
C GLY A 637 -27.78 -2.35 2.60
N LEU A 638 -28.95 -2.19 1.96
CA LEU A 638 -29.95 -3.25 1.81
C LEU A 638 -29.47 -4.37 0.90
N GLY A 639 -28.93 -4.04 -0.28
CA GLY A 639 -28.36 -5.05 -1.19
C GLY A 639 -27.23 -5.84 -0.54
N TYR A 640 -26.34 -5.13 0.17
CA TYR A 640 -25.25 -5.77 0.90
C TYR A 640 -25.71 -6.68 2.04
N ARG A 641 -26.77 -6.29 2.75
CA ARG A 641 -27.39 -7.12 3.79
C ARG A 641 -27.87 -8.46 3.27
N GLU A 642 -28.53 -8.46 2.11
CA GLU A 642 -29.22 -9.64 1.56
C GLU A 642 -28.23 -10.64 0.96
N GLU A 643 -27.31 -10.16 0.10
CA GLU A 643 -26.46 -11.01 -0.72
C GLU A 643 -24.99 -10.58 -0.74
N GLY A 644 -24.56 -9.71 0.17
CA GLY A 644 -23.17 -9.23 0.20
C GLY A 644 -22.79 -8.45 -1.04
N PHE A 645 -21.57 -8.68 -1.53
CA PHE A 645 -21.09 -8.05 -2.76
C PHE A 645 -21.98 -8.36 -3.97
N LEU A 646 -22.50 -9.59 -4.06
CA LEU A 646 -23.34 -10.02 -5.17
C LEU A 646 -24.63 -9.20 -5.28
N GLY A 647 -25.21 -8.75 -4.17
CA GLY A 647 -26.36 -7.84 -4.18
C GLY A 647 -26.05 -6.48 -4.80
N ILE A 648 -24.87 -5.93 -4.51
CA ILE A 648 -24.38 -4.71 -5.13
C ILE A 648 -24.13 -4.91 -6.62
N LEU A 649 -23.48 -6.01 -6.99
CA LEU A 649 -23.17 -6.34 -8.38
C LEU A 649 -24.44 -6.51 -9.23
N ARG A 650 -25.47 -7.20 -8.72
CA ARG A 650 -26.78 -7.30 -9.40
C ARG A 650 -27.44 -5.94 -9.64
N TYR A 651 -27.30 -5.03 -8.67
CA TYR A 651 -27.80 -3.67 -8.82
C TYR A 651 -27.07 -2.91 -9.95
N GLU A 652 -25.74 -3.02 -10.02
CA GLU A 652 -24.94 -2.37 -11.07
C GLU A 652 -25.12 -3.01 -12.45
N LEU A 653 -25.25 -4.35 -12.54
CA LEU A 653 -25.54 -5.06 -13.80
C LEU A 653 -26.87 -4.61 -14.46
N LYS A 654 -27.87 -4.22 -13.65
CA LYS A 654 -29.13 -3.67 -14.17
C LYS A 654 -28.99 -2.24 -14.73
N ARG A 655 -27.95 -1.50 -14.34
CA ARG A 655 -27.75 -0.08 -14.68
C ARG A 655 -26.77 0.15 -15.81
N HIS A 656 -25.87 -0.79 -16.04
CA HIS A 656 -24.79 -0.65 -17.01
C HIS A 656 -24.92 -1.65 -18.16
N GLN A 657 -24.72 -1.18 -19.38
CA GLN A 657 -24.73 -2.04 -20.57
C GLN A 657 -23.45 -2.89 -20.67
N SER A 658 -22.32 -2.39 -20.16
CA SER A 658 -21.04 -3.11 -20.13
C SER A 658 -20.87 -3.81 -18.79
N LYS A 659 -20.58 -5.11 -18.81
CA LYS A 659 -20.25 -5.90 -17.62
C LYS A 659 -19.05 -5.36 -16.88
N ASP A 660 -17.96 -5.02 -17.57
CA ASP A 660 -16.74 -4.47 -16.96
C ASP A 660 -17.02 -3.18 -16.18
N ASN A 661 -17.90 -2.32 -16.72
CA ASN A 661 -18.34 -1.13 -16.00
C ASN A 661 -19.17 -1.49 -14.77
N ALA A 662 -20.06 -2.47 -14.86
CA ALA A 662 -20.85 -2.93 -13.72
C ALA A 662 -19.96 -3.50 -12.60
N TYR A 663 -19.01 -4.37 -12.94
CA TYR A 663 -18.02 -4.89 -11.99
C TYR A 663 -17.18 -3.78 -11.36
N SER A 664 -16.62 -2.88 -12.18
CA SER A 664 -15.81 -1.77 -11.70
C SER A 664 -16.58 -0.86 -10.74
N ASN A 665 -17.85 -0.57 -11.03
CA ASN A 665 -18.71 0.25 -10.17
C ASN A 665 -19.15 -0.49 -8.92
N ALA A 666 -19.43 -1.80 -9.00
CA ALA A 666 -19.77 -2.61 -7.83
C ALA A 666 -18.60 -2.65 -6.83
N PHE A 667 -17.38 -2.89 -7.30
CA PHE A 667 -16.19 -2.88 -6.46
C PHE A 667 -15.88 -1.48 -5.89
N LYS A 668 -16.05 -0.41 -6.70
CA LYS A 668 -15.94 0.98 -6.21
C LYS A 668 -16.97 1.24 -5.11
N THR A 669 -18.22 0.89 -5.32
CA THR A 669 -19.31 1.05 -4.35
C THR A 669 -19.05 0.27 -3.07
N MET A 670 -18.57 -0.98 -3.20
CA MET A 670 -18.18 -1.79 -2.05
C MET A 670 -17.11 -1.09 -1.22
N LYS A 671 -15.98 -0.73 -1.85
CA LYS A 671 -14.85 -0.11 -1.20
C LYS A 671 -15.20 1.27 -0.61
N ASP A 672 -15.76 2.17 -1.41
CA ASP A 672 -15.93 3.57 -1.01
C ASP A 672 -17.11 3.75 -0.05
N ILE A 673 -18.25 3.10 -0.32
CA ILE A 673 -19.47 3.31 0.47
C ILE A 673 -19.54 2.32 1.62
N VAL A 674 -19.43 1.01 1.36
CA VAL A 674 -19.67 -0.01 2.37
C VAL A 674 -18.50 -0.09 3.35
N GLU A 675 -17.27 -0.21 2.85
CA GLU A 675 -16.09 -0.40 3.70
C GLU A 675 -15.58 0.89 4.37
N HIS A 676 -15.89 2.09 3.81
CA HIS A 676 -15.35 3.34 4.34
C HIS A 676 -16.39 4.35 4.79
N LYS A 677 -17.33 4.77 3.91
CA LYS A 677 -18.23 5.90 4.23
C LYS A 677 -19.28 5.53 5.27
N ILE A 678 -19.87 4.32 5.19
CA ILE A 678 -20.84 3.85 6.19
C ILE A 678 -20.18 3.70 7.58
N PRO A 679 -19.04 3.01 7.76
CA PRO A 679 -18.36 2.94 9.06
C PRO A 679 -18.00 4.30 9.65
N LYS A 680 -17.53 5.25 8.81
CA LYS A 680 -17.24 6.63 9.22
C LYS A 680 -18.48 7.33 9.78
N LEU A 681 -19.63 7.24 9.09
CA LEU A 681 -20.88 7.80 9.56
C LEU A 681 -21.35 7.15 10.87
N LEU A 682 -21.24 5.84 10.98
CA LEU A 682 -21.60 5.10 12.20
C LEU A 682 -20.70 5.49 13.38
N SER A 683 -19.39 5.67 13.16
CA SER A 683 -18.45 6.12 14.20
C SER A 683 -18.78 7.52 14.70
N LEU A 684 -19.07 8.44 13.79
CA LEU A 684 -19.46 9.80 14.15
C LEU A 684 -20.80 9.81 14.88
N PHE A 685 -21.80 9.07 14.38
CA PHE A 685 -23.11 8.95 15.02
C PHE A 685 -22.97 8.38 16.44
N GLU A 686 -22.22 7.28 16.62
CA GLU A 686 -22.01 6.63 17.91
C GLU A 686 -21.45 7.60 18.96
N SER A 687 -20.34 8.28 18.63
CA SER A 687 -19.67 9.18 19.56
C SER A 687 -20.54 10.36 19.99
N ILE A 688 -21.33 10.93 19.07
CA ILE A 688 -22.25 12.03 19.36
C ILE A 688 -23.50 11.53 20.07
N MET A 689 -24.02 10.35 19.72
CA MET A 689 -25.18 9.74 20.35
C MET A 689 -24.91 9.37 21.80
N VAL A 690 -23.71 8.84 22.12
CA VAL A 690 -23.29 8.60 23.50
C VAL A 690 -23.38 9.88 24.33
N TYR A 691 -22.82 10.98 23.83
CA TYR A 691 -22.89 12.25 24.54
C TYR A 691 -24.32 12.81 24.65
N ALA A 692 -25.11 12.73 23.57
CA ALA A 692 -26.52 13.11 23.57
C ALA A 692 -27.35 12.30 24.60
N GLY A 693 -27.06 11.00 24.73
CA GLY A 693 -27.68 10.13 25.73
C GLY A 693 -27.38 10.58 27.15
N TYR A 694 -26.13 10.90 27.48
CA TYR A 694 -25.78 11.45 28.80
C TYR A 694 -26.50 12.78 29.11
N ILE A 695 -26.60 13.69 28.12
CA ILE A 695 -27.36 14.94 28.28
C ILE A 695 -28.84 14.64 28.60
N LYS A 696 -29.41 13.57 28.05
CA LYS A 696 -30.80 13.16 28.26
C LYS A 696 -31.00 12.25 29.45
N GLY A 697 -29.95 11.94 30.23
CA GLY A 697 -30.00 11.12 31.44
C GLY A 697 -30.07 9.62 31.20
N TYR A 698 -29.65 9.12 30.03
CA TYR A 698 -29.55 7.70 29.70
C TYR A 698 -28.18 7.16 30.09
N ASP A 699 -28.14 5.91 30.55
CA ASP A 699 -26.90 5.14 30.68
C ASP A 699 -26.43 4.69 29.29
N MET A 700 -25.26 5.13 28.86
CA MET A 700 -24.70 4.86 27.55
C MET A 700 -23.46 3.96 27.61
N ASP A 701 -23.08 3.42 28.76
CA ASP A 701 -21.83 2.67 28.95
C ASP A 701 -21.79 1.38 28.11
N THR A 702 -22.93 0.79 27.83
CA THR A 702 -23.05 -0.42 27.01
C THR A 702 -23.39 -0.15 25.55
N PHE A 703 -23.62 1.11 25.16
CA PHE A 703 -23.97 1.42 23.78
C PHE A 703 -22.73 1.45 22.90
N SER A 704 -22.67 0.54 21.94
CA SER A 704 -21.60 0.49 20.94
C SER A 704 -22.08 -0.01 19.58
N LEU A 705 -21.63 0.62 18.53
CA LEU A 705 -21.81 0.19 17.15
C LEU A 705 -20.56 -0.53 16.58
N SER A 706 -19.57 -0.86 17.42
CA SER A 706 -18.30 -1.43 16.99
C SER A 706 -18.47 -2.70 16.12
N LYS A 707 -19.32 -3.65 16.56
CA LYS A 707 -19.63 -4.87 15.79
C LYS A 707 -20.29 -4.57 14.45
N VAL A 708 -21.15 -3.56 14.39
CA VAL A 708 -21.84 -3.16 13.14
C VAL A 708 -20.86 -2.48 12.18
N LYS A 709 -19.99 -1.59 12.68
CA LYS A 709 -18.92 -0.95 11.89
C LYS A 709 -18.02 -2.01 11.28
N ARG A 710 -17.56 -2.96 12.11
CA ARG A 710 -16.67 -4.04 11.69
C ARG A 710 -17.33 -4.93 10.63
N TYR A 711 -18.63 -5.22 10.74
CA TYR A 711 -19.39 -5.93 9.71
C TYR A 711 -19.37 -5.20 8.36
N TYR A 712 -19.51 -3.88 8.33
CA TYR A 712 -19.41 -3.13 7.08
C TYR A 712 -17.96 -3.06 6.55
N GLU A 713 -16.97 -2.95 7.42
CA GLU A 713 -15.55 -2.89 7.04
C GLU A 713 -15.01 -4.23 6.52
N THR A 714 -15.44 -5.35 7.09
CA THR A 714 -14.88 -6.67 6.79
C THR A 714 -15.82 -7.58 6.00
N GLY A 715 -17.12 -7.35 6.08
CA GLY A 715 -18.13 -8.17 5.41
C GLY A 715 -18.57 -9.40 6.19
N VAL A 716 -18.00 -9.67 7.36
CA VAL A 716 -18.19 -10.88 8.16
C VAL A 716 -18.64 -10.57 9.57
N LYS A 717 -19.14 -11.56 10.30
CA LYS A 717 -19.74 -11.38 11.63
C LYS A 717 -18.92 -12.01 12.76
N SER A 718 -18.06 -12.99 12.46
CA SER A 718 -17.27 -13.74 13.43
C SER A 718 -15.82 -13.23 13.51
N SER A 719 -15.17 -13.38 14.66
CA SER A 719 -13.74 -13.10 14.83
C SER A 719 -12.88 -13.99 13.94
N PHE A 720 -13.28 -15.23 13.74
CA PHE A 720 -12.64 -16.16 12.80
C PHE A 720 -12.73 -15.66 11.36
N GLY A 721 -13.92 -15.21 10.94
CA GLY A 721 -14.14 -14.64 9.62
C GLY A 721 -13.26 -13.40 9.38
N GLU A 722 -13.11 -12.53 10.37
CA GLU A 722 -12.22 -11.36 10.28
C GLU A 722 -10.77 -11.75 10.00
N GLN A 723 -10.25 -12.78 10.66
CA GLN A 723 -8.89 -13.28 10.42
C GLN A 723 -8.75 -13.91 9.03
N LEU A 724 -9.80 -14.60 8.53
CA LEU A 724 -9.83 -15.11 7.17
C LEU A 724 -9.80 -13.98 6.13
N VAL A 725 -10.58 -12.90 6.33
CA VAL A 725 -10.53 -11.70 5.46
C VAL A 725 -9.14 -11.08 5.44
N GLU A 726 -8.49 -10.99 6.60
CA GLU A 726 -7.13 -10.50 6.71
C GLU A 726 -6.10 -11.42 6.02
N TYR A 727 -6.36 -12.71 6.02
CA TYR A 727 -5.53 -13.68 5.30
C TYR A 727 -5.67 -13.56 3.78
N GLY A 728 -6.74 -12.93 3.30
CA GLY A 728 -7.06 -12.82 1.88
C GLY A 728 -7.99 -13.93 1.40
N TYR A 729 -8.88 -14.42 2.25
CA TYR A 729 -9.89 -15.40 1.89
C TYR A 729 -11.12 -14.71 1.26
N PRO A 730 -11.82 -15.32 0.27
CA PRO A 730 -13.01 -14.74 -0.33
C PRO A 730 -14.13 -14.48 0.70
N ILE A 731 -14.64 -13.24 0.76
CA ILE A 731 -15.63 -12.83 1.78
C ILE A 731 -16.93 -13.62 1.65
N ASP A 732 -17.41 -13.88 0.43
CA ASP A 732 -18.66 -14.59 0.22
C ASP A 732 -18.57 -16.06 0.64
N ALA A 733 -17.40 -16.69 0.51
CA ALA A 733 -17.15 -18.02 1.07
C ALA A 733 -17.17 -18.01 2.61
N ILE A 734 -16.58 -16.99 3.25
CA ILE A 734 -16.66 -16.84 4.73
C ILE A 734 -18.11 -16.72 5.17
N ARG A 735 -18.92 -15.93 4.47
CA ARG A 735 -20.35 -15.77 4.77
C ARG A 735 -21.14 -17.07 4.65
N ARG A 736 -20.78 -17.93 3.68
CA ARG A 736 -21.34 -19.29 3.58
C ARG A 736 -20.95 -20.13 4.78
N ILE A 737 -19.68 -20.13 5.17
CA ILE A 737 -19.18 -20.84 6.36
C ILE A 737 -19.91 -20.35 7.63
N GLU A 738 -20.02 -19.04 7.86
CA GLU A 738 -20.71 -18.47 9.02
C GLU A 738 -22.20 -18.85 9.06
N LYS A 739 -22.85 -18.96 7.90
CA LYS A 739 -24.26 -19.35 7.80
C LYS A 739 -24.47 -20.83 8.15
N GLU A 740 -23.59 -21.70 7.69
CA GLU A 740 -23.66 -23.15 7.90
C GLU A 740 -23.13 -23.54 9.30
N HIS A 741 -22.22 -22.73 9.85
CA HIS A 741 -21.62 -22.94 11.16
C HIS A 741 -21.85 -21.76 12.11
N PRO A 742 -23.12 -21.53 12.56
CA PRO A 742 -23.47 -20.33 13.36
C PRO A 742 -22.78 -20.28 14.74
N TYR A 743 -22.20 -21.37 15.22
CA TYR A 743 -21.40 -21.39 16.45
C TYR A 743 -20.19 -20.45 16.36
N LEU A 744 -19.59 -20.30 15.18
CA LEU A 744 -18.45 -19.37 14.94
C LEU A 744 -18.78 -17.92 15.28
N LEU A 745 -20.05 -17.53 15.28
CA LEU A 745 -20.49 -16.17 15.63
C LEU A 745 -20.36 -15.86 17.12
N HIS A 746 -20.20 -16.89 17.96
CA HIS A 746 -20.17 -16.79 19.42
C HIS A 746 -18.80 -17.14 20.01
N PHE A 747 -17.94 -17.77 19.25
CA PHE A 747 -16.61 -18.18 19.65
C PHE A 747 -15.61 -17.02 19.50
N ASP A 748 -14.61 -16.99 20.35
CA ASP A 748 -13.41 -16.20 20.09
C ASP A 748 -12.58 -16.84 18.97
N PHE A 749 -11.43 -16.27 18.64
CA PHE A 749 -10.60 -16.79 17.55
C PHE A 749 -10.00 -18.17 17.87
N GLU A 750 -9.55 -18.39 19.10
CA GLU A 750 -8.90 -19.66 19.50
C GLU A 750 -9.90 -20.80 19.54
N ASP A 751 -11.06 -20.61 20.16
CA ASP A 751 -12.16 -21.57 20.16
C ASP A 751 -12.65 -21.88 18.74
N SER A 752 -12.74 -20.85 17.89
CA SER A 752 -13.11 -21.02 16.48
C SER A 752 -12.10 -21.84 15.72
N LEU A 753 -10.80 -21.60 15.95
CA LEU A 753 -9.73 -22.34 15.30
C LEU A 753 -9.72 -23.82 15.72
N GLU A 754 -9.93 -24.09 17.01
CA GLU A 754 -10.05 -25.47 17.51
C GLU A 754 -11.27 -26.18 16.92
N TYR A 755 -12.41 -25.50 16.89
CA TYR A 755 -13.62 -26.01 16.24
C TYR A 755 -13.37 -26.34 14.77
N CYS A 756 -12.71 -25.44 14.03
CA CYS A 756 -12.40 -25.63 12.61
C CYS A 756 -11.43 -26.79 12.37
N LYS A 757 -10.42 -26.97 13.23
CA LYS A 757 -9.51 -28.15 13.16
C LYS A 757 -10.26 -29.46 13.33
N ASN A 758 -11.21 -29.52 14.26
CA ASN A 758 -11.97 -30.73 14.57
C ASN A 758 -13.08 -31.03 13.54
N HIS A 759 -13.56 -30.01 12.82
CA HIS A 759 -14.69 -30.14 11.87
C HIS A 759 -14.31 -29.79 10.43
N LEU A 760 -13.02 -29.79 10.09
CA LEU A 760 -12.53 -29.35 8.78
C LEU A 760 -13.25 -30.00 7.58
N PRO A 761 -13.54 -31.32 7.55
CA PRO A 761 -14.27 -31.89 6.42
C PRO A 761 -15.67 -31.27 6.21
N LYS A 762 -16.39 -30.95 7.30
CA LYS A 762 -17.71 -30.31 7.22
C LYS A 762 -17.63 -28.85 6.79
N LEU A 763 -16.58 -28.14 7.22
CA LEU A 763 -16.35 -26.76 6.80
C LEU A 763 -16.03 -26.65 5.31
N CYS A 764 -15.47 -27.71 4.71
CA CYS A 764 -15.20 -27.78 3.28
C CYS A 764 -16.44 -28.15 2.44
N GLU A 765 -17.54 -28.59 3.06
CA GLU A 765 -18.79 -28.87 2.33
C GLU A 765 -19.33 -27.56 1.73
N GLY A 766 -19.56 -27.54 0.41
CA GLY A 766 -20.06 -26.36 -0.31
C GLY A 766 -18.98 -25.32 -0.70
N LEU A 767 -17.70 -25.57 -0.39
CA LEU A 767 -16.59 -24.79 -0.89
C LEU A 767 -16.09 -25.37 -2.21
N ASP A 768 -15.57 -24.52 -3.08
CA ASP A 768 -14.84 -24.97 -4.27
C ASP A 768 -13.38 -25.37 -3.94
N ASN A 769 -12.67 -25.95 -4.91
CA ASN A 769 -11.30 -26.43 -4.71
C ASN A 769 -10.33 -25.33 -4.28
N TYR A 770 -10.47 -24.13 -4.82
CA TYR A 770 -9.63 -22.98 -4.47
C TYR A 770 -9.88 -22.54 -3.02
N GLU A 771 -11.13 -22.40 -2.64
CA GLU A 771 -11.55 -22.02 -1.28
C GLU A 771 -11.11 -23.08 -0.25
N GLU A 772 -11.31 -24.36 -0.54
CA GLU A 772 -10.90 -25.46 0.32
C GLU A 772 -9.37 -25.46 0.58
N LYS A 773 -8.57 -25.27 -0.47
CA LYS A 773 -7.10 -25.18 -0.35
C LYS A 773 -6.67 -24.02 0.52
N LEU A 774 -7.26 -22.83 0.31
CA LEU A 774 -6.95 -21.65 1.11
C LEU A 774 -7.30 -21.84 2.58
N LEU A 775 -8.47 -22.45 2.88
CA LEU A 775 -8.90 -22.73 4.26
C LEU A 775 -7.94 -23.70 4.95
N LYS A 776 -7.58 -24.78 4.30
CA LYS A 776 -6.60 -25.76 4.82
C LYS A 776 -5.24 -25.10 5.08
N LYS A 777 -4.76 -24.27 4.16
CA LYS A 777 -3.52 -23.53 4.31
C LYS A 777 -3.57 -22.55 5.48
N PHE A 778 -4.69 -21.83 5.63
CA PHE A 778 -4.89 -20.92 6.75
C PHE A 778 -4.80 -21.67 8.09
N ILE A 779 -5.59 -22.72 8.27
CA ILE A 779 -5.63 -23.51 9.52
C ILE A 779 -4.26 -24.14 9.82
N SER A 780 -3.52 -24.56 8.80
CA SER A 780 -2.19 -25.17 8.98
C SER A 780 -1.14 -24.18 9.50
N ASN A 781 -1.31 -22.89 9.27
CA ASN A 781 -0.39 -21.85 9.76
C ASN A 781 -0.48 -21.62 11.28
N TYR A 782 -1.52 -22.13 11.93
CA TYR A 782 -1.76 -22.04 13.37
C TYR A 782 -1.56 -23.42 14.06
N LYS A 783 -0.54 -24.18 13.63
CA LYS A 783 -0.17 -25.44 14.27
C LYS A 783 0.51 -25.25 15.62
#